data_e20a7ea6281d3f88668af955b987420a
#
_entry.id   e20a7ea6281d3f88668af955b987420a
#
_cell.length_a   1.000
_cell.length_b   1.000
_cell.length_c   1.000
_cell.angle_alpha   90.00
_cell.angle_beta   90.00
_cell.angle_gamma   90.00
#
_symmetry.space_group_name_H-M   'P 1'
#
loop_
_entity.id
_entity.type
_entity.pdbx_description
1 polymer ?
#
loop_
_entity_poly.entity_id
_entity_poly.type
_entity_poly.pdbx_seq_one_letter_code
_entity_poly.pdbx_strand_id
1 'polypeptide(L)'
;MSLRLQNQHLRLLVLLLAMGIPALLMGADLHRPYDPVVVRGDRMSAFLGADTGDVFVYAFKEGAWKPIPFQIDQVDKDSIGLDSYFALHNAVIDTSDELCFMAADMGDSVADNRWIADINSTLFQRYQIAAWDTSVVPARKAYAYVYRSAVLTPAFTPYMAYKKGAVGRSDTVRADSYIYGQNGDAIPDYLSLRSGESNGPDILDRWKIRFKGSIGPGFGLPSYIESEQSALRDTSLLVRKGPVRVLHRRVYELIWQGIDIGITLELESMFYPWSYKIDMVKESLPGYLGMTEMRQTVDYLPSVSGSLFHWSKGADILVDGVPDAFADKTFEVPGVNWYMVQGDFGSAATVFDLDSVPGTQLSLYYVDDSNKSHGVTRDGIGDTGDTLAYADSGVQLSALTQSIDISDQNLSATFYYLPAYHTAAWGDSLAVYTRSPLKVVVMPRTNTVIPVEMTALKASLVKGAVRLEWTTVTESNNYGFDVERRNTADIQWKKIGFLKGQGTSQTAHGYEFTDARPGTGTNYYRIKQIDLDGRATLSSEVTVEIQLPENLELGQNYPNPFNPGTDIAFKVPSGAQQRVSLTIYNLLGQRIATLVDQQLEPGTHYLHWDGRDDRGQNVVSGAYLYRLQMGQEILTRKMIKMQ
;
A
#
# COMPACT_ATOMS: atom_id res chain seq x y z
N MET A 1 21.58 -38.33 -43.68
CA MET A 1 20.56 -37.31 -43.44
C MET A 1 20.33 -37.05 -41.93
N SER A 2 20.92 -37.84 -41.03
CA SER A 2 20.78 -37.69 -39.56
C SER A 2 21.83 -36.82 -38.86
N LEU A 3 22.92 -36.46 -39.50
CA LEU A 3 23.98 -35.63 -38.89
C LEU A 3 23.79 -34.10 -39.09
N ARG A 4 22.88 -33.67 -39.96
CA ARG A 4 22.60 -32.22 -40.19
C ARG A 4 21.57 -31.65 -39.21
N LEU A 5 20.69 -32.45 -38.67
CA LEU A 5 19.68 -32.03 -37.71
C LEU A 5 20.24 -31.86 -36.29
N GLN A 6 21.23 -32.67 -35.88
CA GLN A 6 21.88 -32.49 -34.59
C GLN A 6 22.73 -31.22 -34.48
N ASN A 7 23.30 -30.74 -35.58
CA ASN A 7 24.09 -29.50 -35.55
C ASN A 7 23.25 -28.21 -35.53
N GLN A 8 21.96 -28.23 -35.89
CA GLN A 8 21.11 -27.06 -35.78
C GLN A 8 20.60 -26.86 -34.36
N HIS A 9 20.27 -27.93 -33.64
CA HIS A 9 19.90 -27.84 -32.23
C HIS A 9 21.08 -27.46 -31.32
N LEU A 10 22.29 -27.90 -31.66
CA LEU A 10 23.50 -27.53 -30.91
C LEU A 10 23.91 -26.07 -31.15
N ARG A 11 23.66 -25.52 -32.36
CA ARG A 11 23.89 -24.09 -32.65
C ARG A 11 22.84 -23.18 -32.01
N LEU A 12 21.60 -23.61 -31.90
CA LEU A 12 20.56 -22.89 -31.17
C LEU A 12 20.83 -22.88 -29.66
N LEU A 13 21.32 -24.00 -29.10
CA LEU A 13 21.70 -24.09 -27.69
C LEU A 13 22.95 -23.28 -27.35
N VAL A 14 23.92 -23.17 -28.29
CA VAL A 14 25.13 -22.37 -28.10
C VAL A 14 24.88 -20.89 -28.33
N LEU A 15 23.90 -20.49 -29.16
CA LEU A 15 23.48 -19.09 -29.27
C LEU A 15 22.68 -18.61 -28.05
N LEU A 16 21.94 -19.48 -27.37
CA LEU A 16 21.27 -19.16 -26.10
C LEU A 16 22.25 -19.10 -24.91
N LEU A 17 23.40 -19.77 -25.01
CA LEU A 17 24.49 -19.70 -24.00
C LEU A 17 25.49 -18.58 -24.26
N ALA A 18 25.52 -17.98 -25.45
CA ALA A 18 26.44 -16.88 -25.79
C ALA A 18 25.86 -15.48 -25.55
N MET A 19 24.55 -15.36 -25.33
CA MET A 19 23.96 -14.19 -24.70
C MET A 19 23.95 -14.47 -23.19
N GLY A 20 25.03 -14.13 -22.53
CA GLY A 20 25.21 -14.20 -21.08
C GLY A 20 24.26 -13.22 -20.36
N ILE A 21 22.98 -13.44 -20.51
CA ILE A 21 21.96 -12.92 -19.60
C ILE A 21 21.87 -13.99 -18.51
N PRO A 22 22.31 -13.71 -17.28
CA PRO A 22 22.05 -14.65 -16.20
C PRO A 22 20.53 -14.81 -16.09
N ALA A 23 20.07 -16.04 -16.24
CA ALA A 23 18.72 -16.45 -15.84
C ALA A 23 18.64 -16.42 -14.29
N LEU A 24 19.00 -15.28 -13.71
CA LEU A 24 19.03 -15.03 -12.28
C LEU A 24 18.08 -13.88 -12.00
N LEU A 25 17.00 -14.23 -11.29
CA LEU A 25 16.05 -13.31 -10.66
C LEU A 25 15.30 -12.42 -11.68
N MET A 26 14.47 -13.02 -12.52
CA MET A 26 13.30 -12.31 -12.97
C MET A 26 12.47 -12.06 -11.71
N GLY A 27 12.52 -10.84 -11.20
CA GLY A 27 11.56 -10.32 -10.27
C GLY A 27 10.16 -10.65 -10.77
N ALA A 28 9.18 -10.67 -9.91
CA ALA A 28 7.80 -11.00 -10.24
C ALA A 28 7.33 -10.16 -11.44
N ASP A 29 7.43 -10.72 -12.64
CA ASP A 29 7.03 -10.07 -13.88
C ASP A 29 5.66 -10.61 -14.29
N LEU A 30 4.65 -9.76 -14.18
CA LEU A 30 3.29 -10.09 -14.59
C LEU A 30 3.14 -10.18 -16.13
N HIS A 31 4.12 -9.72 -16.92
CA HIS A 31 3.99 -9.47 -18.35
C HIS A 31 2.80 -8.58 -18.76
N ARG A 32 2.27 -7.82 -17.79
CA ARG A 32 1.15 -6.88 -17.96
C ARG A 32 1.53 -5.50 -17.40
N PRO A 33 2.58 -4.87 -17.93
CA PRO A 33 3.12 -3.63 -17.35
C PRO A 33 2.14 -2.45 -17.44
N TYR A 34 1.22 -2.49 -18.40
CA TYR A 34 0.32 -1.39 -18.71
C TYR A 34 -0.95 -1.35 -17.86
N ASP A 35 -1.20 -2.41 -17.08
CA ASP A 35 -2.40 -2.49 -16.25
C ASP A 35 -2.26 -1.62 -15.00
N PRO A 36 -3.25 -0.78 -14.68
CA PRO A 36 -3.34 -0.18 -13.38
C PRO A 36 -3.77 -1.20 -12.32
N VAL A 37 -3.25 -1.04 -11.11
CA VAL A 37 -3.71 -1.74 -9.92
C VAL A 37 -4.48 -0.74 -9.06
N VAL A 38 -5.77 -0.99 -8.87
CA VAL A 38 -6.65 -0.14 -8.08
C VAL A 38 -7.14 -0.89 -6.86
N VAL A 39 -7.02 -0.27 -5.69
CA VAL A 39 -7.42 -0.84 -4.41
C VAL A 39 -8.33 0.14 -3.68
N ARG A 40 -9.56 -0.27 -3.38
CA ARG A 40 -10.51 0.55 -2.61
C ARG A 40 -10.15 0.60 -1.14
N GLY A 41 -10.49 1.70 -0.48
CA GLY A 41 -10.24 1.94 0.93
C GLY A 41 -10.89 0.91 1.86
N ASP A 42 -12.05 0.34 1.48
CA ASP A 42 -12.72 -0.72 2.23
C ASP A 42 -11.86 -1.98 2.40
N ARG A 43 -10.89 -2.21 1.49
CA ARG A 43 -9.91 -3.30 1.57
C ARG A 43 -8.75 -3.02 2.52
N MET A 44 -8.62 -1.77 2.97
CA MET A 44 -7.53 -1.30 3.85
C MET A 44 -8.09 -0.73 5.16
N SER A 45 -8.92 -1.49 5.85
CA SER A 45 -9.70 -1.06 7.02
C SER A 45 -8.88 -0.41 8.14
N ALA A 46 -7.62 -0.80 8.34
CA ALA A 46 -6.73 -0.19 9.34
C ALA A 46 -6.23 1.22 8.95
N PHE A 47 -6.45 1.64 7.71
CA PHE A 47 -6.07 2.96 7.22
C PHE A 47 -7.26 3.92 7.09
N LEU A 48 -8.48 3.44 7.32
CA LEU A 48 -9.66 4.31 7.35
C LEU A 48 -9.48 5.40 8.41
N GLY A 49 -9.75 6.65 8.04
CA GLY A 49 -9.52 7.81 8.89
C GLY A 49 -8.06 8.30 8.93
N ALA A 50 -7.14 7.68 8.20
CA ALA A 50 -5.76 8.17 8.07
C ALA A 50 -5.69 9.33 7.06
N ASP A 51 -4.77 10.28 7.29
CA ASP A 51 -4.44 11.29 6.31
C ASP A 51 -3.86 10.62 5.05
N THR A 52 -4.30 11.04 3.87
CA THR A 52 -3.80 10.51 2.59
C THR A 52 -2.32 10.77 2.40
N GLY A 53 -1.78 11.84 2.99
CA GLY A 53 -0.36 12.18 3.00
C GLY A 53 0.51 11.25 3.84
N ASP A 54 -0.09 10.47 4.74
CA ASP A 54 0.61 9.50 5.59
C ASP A 54 0.77 8.12 4.91
N VAL A 55 0.19 7.89 3.73
CA VAL A 55 0.18 6.57 3.07
C VAL A 55 1.16 6.52 1.93
N PHE A 56 1.95 5.45 1.85
CA PHE A 56 3.03 5.27 0.88
C PHE A 56 3.04 3.84 0.33
N VAL A 57 3.46 3.69 -0.92
CA VAL A 57 3.55 2.40 -1.59
C VAL A 57 5.00 2.08 -1.96
N TYR A 58 5.40 0.86 -1.65
CA TYR A 58 6.73 0.33 -1.93
C TYR A 58 6.62 -1.01 -2.65
N ALA A 59 7.60 -1.30 -3.49
CA ALA A 59 7.84 -2.63 -4.02
C ALA A 59 9.21 -3.13 -3.55
N PHE A 60 9.35 -4.46 -3.46
CA PHE A 60 10.64 -5.08 -3.18
C PHE A 60 11.22 -5.60 -4.49
N LYS A 61 12.27 -4.95 -4.99
CA LYS A 61 12.89 -5.26 -6.27
C LYS A 61 14.41 -5.36 -6.10
N GLU A 62 15.03 -6.37 -6.71
CA GLU A 62 16.49 -6.53 -6.69
C GLU A 62 17.08 -6.55 -5.27
N GLY A 63 16.37 -7.16 -4.34
CA GLY A 63 16.82 -7.30 -2.95
C GLY A 63 16.60 -6.05 -2.07
N ALA A 64 16.01 -4.98 -2.57
CA ALA A 64 15.80 -3.71 -1.86
C ALA A 64 14.36 -3.20 -1.94
N TRP A 65 13.98 -2.41 -0.94
CA TRP A 65 12.74 -1.64 -0.97
C TRP A 65 12.90 -0.41 -1.86
N LYS A 66 11.97 -0.23 -2.80
CA LYS A 66 11.90 0.94 -3.69
C LYS A 66 10.52 1.59 -3.53
N PRO A 67 10.44 2.89 -3.25
CA PRO A 67 9.17 3.60 -3.34
C PRO A 67 8.71 3.59 -4.80
N ILE A 68 7.41 3.40 -5.01
CA ILE A 68 6.83 3.39 -6.35
C ILE A 68 5.83 4.54 -6.50
N PRO A 69 5.59 5.05 -7.73
CA PRO A 69 4.56 6.04 -7.96
C PRO A 69 3.19 5.49 -7.60
N PHE A 70 2.43 6.26 -6.86
CA PHE A 70 1.05 5.94 -6.49
C PHE A 70 0.22 7.20 -6.39
N GLN A 71 -1.08 7.02 -6.35
CA GLN A 71 -2.06 8.09 -6.22
C GLN A 71 -3.21 7.59 -5.35
N ILE A 72 -3.74 8.46 -4.49
CA ILE A 72 -5.00 8.21 -3.78
C ILE A 72 -6.01 9.19 -4.35
N ASP A 73 -7.01 8.65 -5.02
CA ASP A 73 -8.14 9.41 -5.50
C ASP A 73 -9.27 9.30 -4.48
N GLN A 74 -9.66 10.43 -3.97
CA GLN A 74 -10.82 10.51 -3.08
C GLN A 74 -12.09 10.40 -3.93
N VAL A 75 -12.91 9.43 -3.59
CA VAL A 75 -14.16 9.12 -4.26
C VAL A 75 -15.29 9.37 -3.29
N ASP A 76 -16.07 10.40 -3.53
CA ASP A 76 -17.19 10.76 -2.68
C ASP A 76 -18.53 10.56 -3.42
N LYS A 77 -19.64 10.63 -2.71
CA LYS A 77 -20.95 10.59 -3.32
C LYS A 77 -21.29 11.94 -3.95
N ASP A 78 -21.71 11.93 -5.19
CA ASP A 78 -22.24 13.12 -5.84
C ASP A 78 -23.64 13.50 -5.30
N SER A 79 -24.24 14.55 -5.85
CA SER A 79 -25.55 15.04 -5.42
C SER A 79 -26.71 14.06 -5.63
N ILE A 80 -26.50 13.01 -6.42
CA ILE A 80 -27.49 11.95 -6.70
C ILE A 80 -27.09 10.61 -6.06
N GLY A 81 -26.00 10.58 -5.29
CA GLY A 81 -25.55 9.42 -4.52
C GLY A 81 -24.66 8.43 -5.27
N LEU A 82 -24.20 8.78 -6.48
CA LEU A 82 -23.23 8.00 -7.22
C LEU A 82 -21.80 8.34 -6.80
N ASP A 83 -20.88 7.36 -6.92
CA ASP A 83 -19.47 7.58 -6.64
C ASP A 83 -18.88 8.57 -7.66
N SER A 84 -18.14 9.57 -7.17
CA SER A 84 -17.57 10.64 -7.98
C SER A 84 -16.17 11.01 -7.52
N TYR A 85 -15.21 11.00 -8.46
CA TYR A 85 -13.85 11.48 -8.23
C TYR A 85 -13.74 13.01 -8.11
N PHE A 86 -14.82 13.75 -8.35
CA PHE A 86 -14.81 15.20 -8.50
C PHE A 86 -15.54 15.94 -7.38
N ALA A 87 -16.03 15.22 -6.37
CA ALA A 87 -16.61 15.81 -5.17
C ALA A 87 -15.58 16.50 -4.27
N LEU A 88 -16.03 17.15 -3.21
CA LEU A 88 -15.15 17.81 -2.24
C LEU A 88 -14.36 16.77 -1.44
N HIS A 89 -13.08 17.02 -1.24
CA HIS A 89 -12.17 16.12 -0.54
C HIS A 89 -11.97 16.49 0.92
N ASN A 90 -11.78 15.49 1.74
CA ASN A 90 -11.52 15.62 3.17
C ASN A 90 -10.07 15.29 3.56
N ALA A 91 -9.21 14.92 2.60
CA ALA A 91 -7.82 14.47 2.78
C ALA A 91 -7.66 13.25 3.71
N VAL A 92 -8.73 12.51 3.98
CA VAL A 92 -8.75 11.35 4.87
C VAL A 92 -9.26 10.14 4.10
N ILE A 93 -8.63 9.00 4.26
CA ILE A 93 -9.02 7.77 3.57
C ILE A 93 -10.38 7.27 4.09
N ASP A 94 -11.30 7.05 3.18
CA ASP A 94 -12.57 6.39 3.44
C ASP A 94 -12.75 5.08 2.64
N THR A 95 -13.92 4.47 2.75
CA THR A 95 -14.18 3.15 2.15
C THR A 95 -14.28 3.17 0.63
N SER A 96 -14.64 4.31 0.04
CA SER A 96 -14.80 4.50 -1.40
C SER A 96 -13.54 4.95 -2.12
N ASP A 97 -12.60 5.56 -1.41
CA ASP A 97 -11.34 6.05 -1.97
C ASP A 97 -10.55 4.96 -2.69
N GLU A 98 -9.78 5.36 -3.68
CA GLU A 98 -8.99 4.45 -4.50
C GLU A 98 -7.48 4.76 -4.43
N LEU A 99 -6.71 3.77 -3.99
CA LEU A 99 -5.27 3.74 -4.16
C LEU A 99 -4.95 3.14 -5.53
N CYS A 100 -4.24 3.90 -6.38
CA CYS A 100 -3.86 3.49 -7.73
C CYS A 100 -2.34 3.53 -7.92
N PHE A 101 -1.78 2.49 -8.54
CA PHE A 101 -0.38 2.40 -8.99
C PHE A 101 -0.29 1.44 -10.18
N MET A 102 0.88 1.38 -10.86
CA MET A 102 1.02 0.54 -12.05
C MET A 102 1.56 -0.86 -11.73
N ALA A 103 1.06 -1.87 -12.43
CA ALA A 103 1.54 -3.25 -12.29
C ALA A 103 3.03 -3.40 -12.63
N ALA A 104 3.57 -2.59 -13.55
CA ALA A 104 5.00 -2.50 -13.87
C ALA A 104 5.89 -2.19 -12.66
N ASP A 105 5.34 -1.51 -11.67
CA ASP A 105 6.09 -1.11 -10.48
C ASP A 105 6.14 -2.18 -9.40
N MET A 106 5.32 -3.20 -9.46
CA MET A 106 5.28 -4.27 -8.48
C MET A 106 6.56 -5.11 -8.50
N GLY A 107 6.82 -5.83 -7.43
CA GLY A 107 8.03 -6.62 -7.24
C GLY A 107 7.78 -7.95 -6.53
N ASP A 108 8.79 -8.41 -5.82
CA ASP A 108 8.80 -9.73 -5.18
C ASP A 108 8.01 -9.78 -3.87
N SER A 109 7.61 -10.99 -3.48
CA SER A 109 7.10 -11.29 -2.16
C SER A 109 8.21 -11.25 -1.11
N VAL A 110 7.93 -10.67 0.05
CA VAL A 110 8.84 -10.71 1.19
C VAL A 110 8.18 -11.30 2.43
N ALA A 111 8.99 -11.84 3.32
CA ALA A 111 8.54 -12.32 4.61
C ALA A 111 7.98 -11.16 5.47
N ASP A 112 7.09 -11.50 6.41
CA ASP A 112 6.38 -10.49 7.22
C ASP A 112 7.30 -9.66 8.11
N ASN A 113 8.45 -10.21 8.51
CA ASN A 113 9.47 -9.49 9.28
C ASN A 113 10.38 -8.59 8.46
N ARG A 114 10.30 -8.60 7.12
CA ARG A 114 11.08 -7.73 6.26
C ARG A 114 10.32 -6.43 5.97
N TRP A 115 10.75 -5.35 6.58
CA TRP A 115 10.09 -4.04 6.58
C TRP A 115 10.95 -2.97 5.91
N ILE A 116 10.35 -1.83 5.54
CA ILE A 116 11.11 -0.65 5.12
C ILE A 116 11.89 -0.08 6.31
N ALA A 117 12.95 0.69 6.03
CA ALA A 117 13.78 1.33 7.06
C ALA A 117 13.10 2.60 7.62
N ASP A 118 11.85 2.48 8.05
CA ASP A 118 11.11 3.56 8.71
C ASP A 118 10.40 3.02 9.95
N ILE A 119 10.78 3.59 11.09
CA ILE A 119 10.30 3.16 12.39
C ILE A 119 8.82 3.48 12.59
N ASN A 120 8.37 4.65 12.09
CA ASN A 120 6.98 5.07 12.29
C ASN A 120 6.02 4.14 11.54
N SER A 121 6.43 3.61 10.40
CA SER A 121 5.61 2.64 9.66
C SER A 121 5.40 1.33 10.43
N THR A 122 6.29 0.99 11.37
CA THR A 122 6.16 -0.22 12.20
C THR A 122 5.08 -0.12 13.28
N LEU A 123 4.62 1.10 13.56
CA LEU A 123 3.51 1.36 14.50
C LEU A 123 2.15 0.96 13.92
N PHE A 124 2.08 0.78 12.61
CA PHE A 124 0.86 0.49 11.89
C PHE A 124 0.94 -0.88 11.21
N GLN A 125 -0.20 -1.46 10.94
CA GLN A 125 -0.31 -2.59 10.05
C GLN A 125 0.09 -2.14 8.64
N ARG A 126 0.83 -2.96 7.87
CA ARG A 126 1.00 -2.75 6.43
C ARG A 126 0.01 -3.61 5.66
N TYR A 127 -0.26 -3.25 4.42
CA TYR A 127 -0.99 -4.11 3.51
C TYR A 127 -0.05 -4.64 2.42
N GLN A 128 -0.09 -5.94 2.20
CA GLN A 128 0.52 -6.58 1.04
C GLN A 128 -0.55 -6.69 -0.04
N ILE A 129 -0.30 -6.07 -1.18
CA ILE A 129 -1.16 -6.15 -2.36
C ILE A 129 -0.51 -7.15 -3.31
N ALA A 130 -1.23 -8.21 -3.65
CA ALA A 130 -0.81 -9.19 -4.64
C ALA A 130 -1.68 -9.04 -5.89
N ALA A 131 -1.05 -8.78 -7.03
CA ALA A 131 -1.69 -8.84 -8.33
C ALA A 131 -1.37 -10.18 -8.99
N TRP A 132 -2.40 -10.86 -9.50
CA TRP A 132 -2.30 -12.17 -10.12
C TRP A 132 -2.78 -12.10 -11.56
N ASP A 133 -1.92 -12.47 -12.49
CA ASP A 133 -2.30 -12.74 -13.86
C ASP A 133 -2.71 -14.20 -14.00
N THR A 134 -4.01 -14.43 -14.17
CA THR A 134 -4.59 -15.76 -14.36
C THR A 134 -4.79 -16.12 -15.83
N SER A 135 -4.47 -15.22 -16.76
CA SER A 135 -4.55 -15.47 -18.20
C SER A 135 -3.46 -16.44 -18.70
N VAL A 136 -2.42 -16.65 -17.89
CA VAL A 136 -1.30 -17.56 -18.17
C VAL A 136 -1.20 -18.69 -17.15
N VAL A 137 -0.65 -19.85 -17.58
CA VAL A 137 -0.46 -21.02 -16.73
C VAL A 137 1.02 -21.41 -16.68
N PRO A 138 1.67 -21.45 -15.50
CA PRO A 138 1.12 -21.10 -14.18
C PRO A 138 0.84 -19.63 -14.03
N ALA A 139 -0.17 -19.27 -13.20
CA ALA A 139 -0.52 -17.88 -12.93
C ALA A 139 0.68 -17.11 -12.34
N ARG A 140 0.93 -15.91 -12.88
CA ARG A 140 2.01 -15.02 -12.43
C ARG A 140 1.53 -14.09 -11.34
N LYS A 141 2.44 -13.68 -10.47
CA LYS A 141 2.13 -12.84 -9.30
C LYS A 141 3.20 -11.79 -9.12
N ALA A 142 2.77 -10.60 -8.76
CA ALA A 142 3.65 -9.55 -8.27
C ALA A 142 3.07 -8.89 -7.02
N TYR A 143 3.89 -8.16 -6.28
CA TYR A 143 3.54 -7.65 -4.96
C TYR A 143 3.93 -6.19 -4.81
N ALA A 144 3.06 -5.44 -4.15
CA ALA A 144 3.33 -4.11 -3.61
C ALA A 144 2.94 -4.07 -2.14
N TYR A 145 3.45 -3.09 -1.42
CA TYR A 145 3.26 -2.97 0.03
C TYR A 145 2.87 -1.55 0.38
N VAL A 146 1.75 -1.40 1.07
CA VAL A 146 1.24 -0.10 1.52
C VAL A 146 1.59 0.08 2.98
N TYR A 147 2.25 1.20 3.27
CA TYR A 147 2.67 1.61 4.61
C TYR A 147 2.01 2.91 5.03
N ARG A 148 1.85 3.09 6.32
CA ARG A 148 1.46 4.36 6.92
C ARG A 148 2.60 4.92 7.75
N SER A 149 2.92 6.22 7.59
CA SER A 149 3.93 6.93 8.38
C SER A 149 3.73 8.44 8.27
N ALA A 150 3.77 9.15 9.37
CA ALA A 150 3.66 10.60 9.40
C ALA A 150 4.99 11.35 9.12
N VAL A 151 6.07 10.62 8.84
CA VAL A 151 7.42 11.21 8.67
C VAL A 151 8.11 10.82 7.37
N LEU A 152 7.57 9.87 6.61
CA LEU A 152 8.13 9.46 5.33
C LEU A 152 7.89 10.56 4.27
N THR A 153 8.91 10.77 3.44
CA THR A 153 8.85 11.65 2.27
C THR A 153 9.53 10.96 1.08
N PRO A 154 9.01 9.83 0.62
CA PRO A 154 9.65 9.10 -0.48
C PRO A 154 9.58 9.91 -1.77
N ALA A 155 10.68 9.93 -2.52
CA ALA A 155 10.73 10.52 -3.84
C ALA A 155 10.50 9.46 -4.91
N PHE A 156 9.62 9.74 -5.86
CA PHE A 156 9.44 8.98 -7.09
C PHE A 156 9.22 9.94 -8.27
N THR A 157 9.46 9.45 -9.47
CA THR A 157 9.20 10.21 -10.70
C THR A 157 7.74 10.02 -11.12
N PRO A 158 6.94 11.10 -11.24
CA PRO A 158 5.58 10.99 -11.73
C PRO A 158 5.54 10.52 -13.20
N TYR A 159 4.61 9.66 -13.52
CA TYR A 159 4.34 9.23 -14.89
C TYR A 159 3.52 10.25 -15.68
N MET A 160 2.68 11.00 -14.97
CA MET A 160 1.66 11.84 -15.57
C MET A 160 1.91 13.32 -15.27
N ALA A 161 1.62 14.17 -16.25
CA ALA A 161 1.54 15.61 -16.08
C ALA A 161 0.33 16.16 -16.86
N TYR A 162 -0.31 17.16 -16.30
CA TYR A 162 -1.43 17.87 -16.92
C TYR A 162 -1.14 19.34 -17.04
N LYS A 163 -1.42 19.90 -18.21
CA LYS A 163 -1.30 21.34 -18.48
C LYS A 163 -2.59 21.86 -19.09
N LYS A 164 -3.23 22.80 -18.40
CA LYS A 164 -4.37 23.54 -18.97
C LYS A 164 -3.86 24.49 -20.06
N GLY A 165 -4.53 24.48 -21.21
CA GLY A 165 -4.21 25.37 -22.29
C GLY A 165 -4.62 26.82 -22.03
N ALA A 166 -4.09 27.73 -22.84
CA ALA A 166 -4.33 29.17 -22.72
C ALA A 166 -5.60 29.64 -23.45
N VAL A 167 -6.10 28.84 -24.39
CA VAL A 167 -7.23 29.20 -25.27
C VAL A 167 -8.39 28.25 -25.04
N GLY A 168 -9.56 28.79 -24.73
CA GLY A 168 -10.79 28.05 -24.59
C GLY A 168 -10.68 26.93 -23.53
N ARG A 169 -10.99 25.69 -23.94
CA ARG A 169 -10.91 24.48 -23.12
C ARG A 169 -9.78 23.54 -23.56
N SER A 170 -8.80 24.08 -24.29
CA SER A 170 -7.61 23.32 -24.66
C SER A 170 -6.86 22.85 -23.41
N ASP A 171 -6.43 21.61 -23.43
CA ASP A 171 -5.57 21.04 -22.41
C ASP A 171 -4.65 19.96 -22.98
N THR A 172 -3.65 19.59 -22.21
CA THR A 172 -2.68 18.58 -22.59
C THR A 172 -2.42 17.63 -21.43
N VAL A 173 -2.54 16.34 -21.67
CA VAL A 173 -2.09 15.27 -20.81
C VAL A 173 -0.78 14.72 -21.35
N ARG A 174 0.28 14.79 -20.56
CA ARG A 174 1.56 14.17 -20.87
C ARG A 174 1.71 12.92 -20.00
N ALA A 175 1.77 11.78 -20.64
CA ALA A 175 2.03 10.49 -20.07
C ALA A 175 3.48 10.04 -20.33
N ASP A 176 3.87 8.90 -19.79
CA ASP A 176 5.20 8.31 -20.06
C ASP A 176 5.40 7.97 -21.52
N SER A 177 4.41 7.36 -22.17
CA SER A 177 4.49 6.90 -23.56
C SER A 177 3.80 7.78 -24.59
N TYR A 178 3.05 8.82 -24.20
CA TYR A 178 2.34 9.67 -25.15
C TYR A 178 2.08 11.09 -24.62
N ILE A 179 1.75 11.97 -25.54
CA ILE A 179 1.14 13.28 -25.27
C ILE A 179 -0.21 13.31 -26.00
N TYR A 180 -1.25 13.66 -25.26
CA TYR A 180 -2.60 13.81 -25.77
C TYR A 180 -3.06 15.24 -25.55
N GLY A 181 -3.58 15.87 -26.60
CA GLY A 181 -4.01 17.26 -26.57
C GLY A 181 -5.41 17.43 -27.13
N GLN A 182 -6.00 18.58 -26.78
CA GLN A 182 -7.33 18.99 -27.21
C GLN A 182 -7.30 20.44 -27.64
N ASN A 183 -8.09 20.77 -28.65
CA ASN A 183 -8.26 22.14 -29.13
C ASN A 183 -9.11 23.02 -28.19
N GLY A 184 -9.35 24.26 -28.58
CA GLY A 184 -10.15 25.23 -27.81
C GLY A 184 -11.61 24.81 -27.60
N ASP A 185 -12.14 23.94 -28.43
CA ASP A 185 -13.51 23.40 -28.36
C ASP A 185 -13.55 22.06 -27.61
N ALA A 186 -12.43 21.67 -26.99
CA ALA A 186 -12.27 20.45 -26.23
C ALA A 186 -12.34 19.14 -27.07
N ILE A 187 -12.10 19.25 -28.34
CA ILE A 187 -12.02 18.09 -29.26
C ILE A 187 -10.58 17.59 -29.28
N PRO A 188 -10.34 16.29 -29.07
CA PRO A 188 -9.02 15.69 -29.24
C PRO A 188 -8.51 15.86 -30.68
N ASP A 189 -7.37 16.51 -30.85
CA ASP A 189 -6.75 16.82 -32.13
C ASP A 189 -5.22 16.77 -32.10
N TYR A 190 -4.64 16.20 -31.06
CA TYR A 190 -3.20 16.01 -30.92
C TYR A 190 -2.87 14.70 -30.23
N LEU A 191 -2.07 13.88 -30.86
CA LEU A 191 -1.51 12.65 -30.28
C LEU A 191 -0.08 12.45 -30.78
N SER A 192 0.86 12.40 -29.86
CA SER A 192 2.26 12.09 -30.14
C SER A 192 2.73 10.96 -29.25
N LEU A 193 3.27 9.89 -29.80
CA LEU A 193 3.86 8.82 -29.02
C LEU A 193 5.30 9.22 -28.61
N ARG A 194 5.70 8.81 -27.41
CA ARG A 194 6.96 9.22 -26.78
C ARG A 194 7.87 8.02 -26.52
N SER A 195 9.15 8.20 -26.80
CA SER A 195 10.20 7.26 -26.39
C SER A 195 11.19 8.00 -25.49
N GLY A 196 11.06 7.76 -24.18
CA GLY A 196 11.82 8.50 -23.18
C GLY A 196 11.52 10.01 -23.21
N GLU A 197 12.54 10.85 -23.40
CA GLU A 197 12.39 12.30 -23.49
C GLU A 197 11.99 12.81 -24.88
N SER A 198 12.06 11.96 -25.91
CA SER A 198 11.74 12.33 -27.29
C SER A 198 10.26 12.18 -27.58
N ASN A 199 9.66 13.21 -28.19
CA ASN A 199 8.30 13.14 -28.72
C ASN A 199 8.35 12.71 -30.18
N GLY A 200 7.42 11.83 -30.58
CA GLY A 200 7.18 11.47 -31.97
C GLY A 200 6.42 12.59 -32.72
N PRO A 201 6.08 12.33 -33.99
CA PRO A 201 5.19 13.21 -34.74
C PRO A 201 3.80 13.23 -34.10
N ASP A 202 3.04 14.28 -34.42
CA ASP A 202 1.60 14.26 -34.25
C ASP A 202 0.99 13.31 -35.27
N ILE A 203 0.11 12.43 -34.82
CA ILE A 203 -0.54 11.41 -35.66
C ILE A 203 -2.05 11.55 -35.67
N LEU A 204 -2.65 12.39 -34.84
CA LEU A 204 -4.10 12.54 -34.69
C LEU A 204 -4.60 13.75 -35.47
N ASP A 205 -5.45 13.54 -36.50
CA ASP A 205 -6.21 14.64 -37.04
C ASP A 205 -7.33 15.00 -36.09
N ARG A 206 -8.21 14.04 -35.77
CA ARG A 206 -9.36 14.36 -34.95
C ARG A 206 -10.07 13.14 -34.38
N TRP A 207 -10.66 13.31 -33.20
CA TRP A 207 -11.67 12.40 -32.69
C TRP A 207 -13.05 12.85 -33.14
N LYS A 208 -13.85 11.94 -33.69
CA LYS A 208 -15.14 12.24 -34.33
C LYS A 208 -16.27 11.45 -33.68
N ILE A 209 -17.41 12.13 -33.42
CA ILE A 209 -18.67 11.49 -33.09
C ILE A 209 -19.70 11.93 -34.12
N ARG A 210 -20.38 10.99 -34.74
CA ARG A 210 -21.38 11.24 -35.80
C ARG A 210 -22.67 10.55 -35.46
N PHE A 211 -23.78 11.24 -35.67
CA PHE A 211 -25.11 10.74 -35.50
C PHE A 211 -25.91 10.83 -36.78
N LYS A 212 -26.71 9.78 -37.08
CA LYS A 212 -27.68 9.77 -38.17
C LYS A 212 -29.06 9.55 -37.61
N GLY A 213 -30.02 10.38 -38.00
CA GLY A 213 -31.37 10.24 -37.47
C GLY A 213 -32.33 11.30 -37.98
N SER A 214 -33.57 11.25 -37.49
CA SER A 214 -34.61 12.23 -37.71
C SER A 214 -35.20 12.67 -36.38
N ILE A 215 -35.60 13.95 -36.29
CA ILE A 215 -36.29 14.47 -35.11
C ILE A 215 -37.79 14.51 -35.42
N GLY A 216 -38.53 13.59 -34.76
CA GLY A 216 -40.00 13.55 -34.74
C GLY A 216 -40.73 13.34 -36.09
N PRO A 217 -41.96 12.87 -36.06
CA PRO A 217 -42.79 12.74 -37.28
C PRO A 217 -43.25 14.13 -37.74
N GLY A 218 -42.69 14.62 -38.87
CA GLY A 218 -43.14 15.84 -39.53
C GLY A 218 -42.08 16.92 -39.79
N PHE A 219 -40.94 16.83 -39.21
CA PHE A 219 -39.81 17.70 -39.57
C PHE A 219 -38.90 16.94 -40.54
N GLY A 220 -38.95 17.26 -41.82
CA GLY A 220 -38.07 16.71 -42.85
C GLY A 220 -36.62 17.24 -42.69
N LEU A 221 -35.93 16.76 -41.71
CA LEU A 221 -34.59 17.21 -41.37
C LEU A 221 -33.53 16.36 -42.05
N PRO A 222 -32.36 16.94 -42.38
CA PRO A 222 -31.28 16.20 -43.05
C PRO A 222 -30.85 14.99 -42.20
N SER A 223 -30.48 13.95 -42.92
CA SER A 223 -30.28 12.61 -42.35
C SER A 223 -29.02 12.46 -41.53
N TYR A 224 -28.22 13.50 -41.31
CA TYR A 224 -27.00 13.42 -40.52
C TYR A 224 -26.75 14.67 -39.70
N ILE A 225 -26.24 14.49 -38.53
CA ILE A 225 -25.68 15.53 -37.65
C ILE A 225 -24.24 15.11 -37.36
N GLU A 226 -23.28 15.91 -37.79
CA GLU A 226 -21.89 15.72 -37.37
C GLU A 226 -21.61 16.41 -36.03
N SER A 227 -20.82 15.76 -35.22
CA SER A 227 -20.51 16.22 -33.85
C SER A 227 -19.47 17.33 -33.78
N GLU A 228 -19.00 17.81 -34.90
CA GLU A 228 -17.93 18.78 -34.89
C GLU A 228 -18.46 20.18 -34.66
N GLN A 229 -17.83 20.90 -33.73
CA GLN A 229 -17.99 22.31 -33.37
C GLN A 229 -19.42 22.86 -33.29
N SER A 230 -20.33 22.36 -34.15
CA SER A 230 -21.72 22.82 -34.20
C SER A 230 -22.73 21.88 -33.55
N ALA A 231 -22.35 20.62 -33.27
CA ALA A 231 -23.27 19.61 -32.75
C ALA A 231 -23.00 19.19 -31.31
N LEU A 232 -21.82 19.40 -30.79
CA LEU A 232 -21.50 19.18 -29.38
C LEU A 232 -21.02 20.46 -28.73
N ARG A 233 -21.70 20.89 -27.67
CA ARG A 233 -21.27 21.97 -26.81
C ARG A 233 -20.74 21.38 -25.50
N ASP A 234 -19.42 21.47 -25.28
CA ASP A 234 -18.83 21.14 -23.98
C ASP A 234 -19.26 22.15 -22.93
N THR A 235 -20.02 21.72 -21.92
CA THR A 235 -20.55 22.58 -20.88
C THR A 235 -19.74 22.52 -19.60
N SER A 236 -19.03 21.44 -19.34
CA SER A 236 -18.14 21.33 -18.20
C SER A 236 -16.97 20.39 -18.41
N LEU A 237 -15.83 20.77 -17.87
CA LEU A 237 -14.64 19.95 -17.76
C LEU A 237 -14.18 19.92 -16.31
N LEU A 238 -14.27 18.77 -15.69
CA LEU A 238 -13.65 18.51 -14.39
C LEU A 238 -12.39 17.68 -14.59
N VAL A 239 -11.32 18.06 -13.89
CA VAL A 239 -10.02 17.39 -14.00
C VAL A 239 -9.47 17.06 -12.63
N ARG A 240 -9.07 15.81 -12.45
CA ARG A 240 -8.22 15.36 -11.34
C ARG A 240 -6.87 14.95 -11.90
N LYS A 241 -5.84 15.51 -11.33
CA LYS A 241 -4.46 15.22 -11.75
C LYS A 241 -3.70 14.55 -10.62
N GLY A 242 -2.96 13.53 -10.97
CA GLY A 242 -2.06 12.85 -10.05
C GLY A 242 -0.84 12.28 -10.75
N PRO A 243 0.09 11.70 -10.02
CA PRO A 243 1.34 11.19 -10.57
C PRO A 243 1.18 9.90 -11.39
N VAL A 244 0.07 9.17 -11.25
CA VAL A 244 -0.17 7.88 -11.91
C VAL A 244 -1.27 7.96 -12.94
N ARG A 245 -2.33 8.73 -12.67
CA ARG A 245 -3.42 8.92 -13.63
C ARG A 245 -3.95 10.35 -13.61
N VAL A 246 -4.54 10.75 -14.75
CA VAL A 246 -5.33 11.97 -14.87
C VAL A 246 -6.75 11.58 -15.20
N LEU A 247 -7.72 12.12 -14.49
CA LEU A 247 -9.14 11.85 -14.68
C LEU A 247 -9.80 13.09 -15.27
N HIS A 248 -10.60 12.89 -16.32
CA HIS A 248 -11.45 13.91 -16.91
C HIS A 248 -12.89 13.46 -16.85
N ARG A 249 -13.78 14.36 -16.48
CA ARG A 249 -15.23 14.23 -16.66
C ARG A 249 -15.68 15.37 -17.53
N ARG A 250 -16.31 15.05 -18.67
CA ARG A 250 -16.84 16.00 -19.62
C ARG A 250 -18.32 15.82 -19.78
N VAL A 251 -19.00 16.95 -19.93
CA VAL A 251 -20.41 16.98 -20.21
C VAL A 251 -20.61 17.73 -21.51
N TYR A 252 -21.16 17.06 -22.51
CA TYR A 252 -21.50 17.63 -23.79
C TYR A 252 -23.01 17.74 -23.92
N GLU A 253 -23.49 18.88 -24.40
CA GLU A 253 -24.86 19.06 -24.87
C GLU A 253 -24.90 18.89 -26.39
N LEU A 254 -25.85 18.10 -26.87
CA LEU A 254 -26.03 17.91 -28.29
C LEU A 254 -26.82 19.09 -28.88
N ILE A 255 -26.16 19.86 -29.74
CA ILE A 255 -26.72 21.03 -30.40
C ILE A 255 -27.01 20.67 -31.84
N TRP A 256 -28.24 20.90 -32.30
CA TRP A 256 -28.63 20.68 -33.66
C TRP A 256 -29.05 22.00 -34.31
N GLN A 257 -28.37 22.42 -35.40
CA GLN A 257 -28.56 23.71 -36.10
C GLN A 257 -28.63 24.91 -35.11
N GLY A 258 -27.81 24.88 -34.05
CA GLY A 258 -27.79 25.91 -33.03
C GLY A 258 -28.87 25.77 -31.96
N ILE A 259 -29.71 24.76 -32.00
CA ILE A 259 -30.78 24.47 -31.04
C ILE A 259 -30.32 23.33 -30.13
N ASP A 260 -30.36 23.55 -28.82
CA ASP A 260 -30.17 22.50 -27.83
C ASP A 260 -31.37 21.52 -27.90
N ILE A 261 -31.07 20.25 -28.20
CA ILE A 261 -32.09 19.21 -28.33
C ILE A 261 -32.32 18.44 -27.02
N GLY A 262 -31.74 18.92 -25.91
CA GLY A 262 -31.99 18.37 -24.57
C GLY A 262 -31.30 17.01 -24.32
N ILE A 263 -30.25 16.69 -25.06
CA ILE A 263 -29.44 15.50 -24.81
C ILE A 263 -28.10 15.92 -24.24
N THR A 264 -27.75 15.32 -23.13
CA THR A 264 -26.46 15.48 -22.47
C THR A 264 -25.69 14.17 -22.59
N LEU A 265 -24.47 14.23 -23.06
CA LEU A 265 -23.53 13.11 -23.10
C LEU A 265 -22.45 13.36 -22.07
N GLU A 266 -22.33 12.47 -21.11
CA GLU A 266 -21.29 12.52 -20.10
C GLU A 266 -20.22 11.47 -20.43
N LEU A 267 -18.95 11.90 -20.48
CA LEU A 267 -17.82 11.03 -20.72
C LEU A 267 -16.84 11.12 -19.56
N GLU A 268 -16.54 10.00 -18.94
CA GLU A 268 -15.41 9.87 -18.03
C GLU A 268 -14.22 9.27 -18.75
N SER A 269 -13.06 9.87 -18.54
CA SER A 269 -11.82 9.49 -19.20
C SER A 269 -10.70 9.34 -18.19
N MET A 270 -10.00 8.22 -18.23
CA MET A 270 -8.90 7.89 -17.33
C MET A 270 -7.62 7.73 -18.15
N PHE A 271 -6.70 8.67 -17.99
CA PHE A 271 -5.38 8.64 -18.63
C PHE A 271 -4.37 7.99 -17.69
N TYR A 272 -3.70 6.95 -18.18
CA TYR A 272 -2.63 6.22 -17.51
C TYR A 272 -1.31 6.37 -18.28
N PRO A 273 -0.17 5.94 -17.75
CA PRO A 273 1.14 6.10 -18.39
C PRO A 273 1.24 5.59 -19.82
N TRP A 274 0.50 4.54 -20.16
CA TRP A 274 0.56 3.86 -21.48
C TRP A 274 -0.80 3.67 -22.14
N SER A 275 -1.85 4.10 -21.49
CA SER A 275 -3.22 3.91 -21.98
C SER A 275 -4.14 5.05 -21.56
N TYR A 276 -5.26 5.11 -22.27
CA TYR A 276 -6.34 6.03 -22.02
C TYR A 276 -7.66 5.27 -22.14
N LYS A 277 -8.46 5.27 -21.07
CA LYS A 277 -9.75 4.59 -21.05
C LYS A 277 -10.87 5.61 -21.09
N ILE A 278 -11.88 5.34 -21.91
CA ILE A 278 -13.15 6.06 -21.94
C ILE A 278 -14.24 5.09 -21.50
N ASP A 279 -14.99 5.48 -20.48
CA ASP A 279 -16.25 4.86 -20.15
C ASP A 279 -17.39 5.82 -20.58
N MET A 280 -18.30 5.32 -21.40
CA MET A 280 -19.51 6.05 -21.73
C MET A 280 -20.40 6.02 -20.47
N VAL A 281 -20.54 7.18 -19.85
CA VAL A 281 -21.40 7.32 -18.68
C VAL A 281 -22.85 7.37 -19.14
N LYS A 282 -23.59 6.59 -18.55
CA LYS A 282 -24.99 6.22 -18.47
C LYS A 282 -25.98 7.34 -18.77
N GLU A 283 -26.44 7.48 -20.02
CA GLU A 283 -27.64 8.26 -20.31
C GLU A 283 -28.58 7.53 -21.27
N SER A 284 -29.88 7.70 -21.03
CA SER A 284 -30.91 7.23 -21.95
C SER A 284 -31.03 8.21 -23.12
N LEU A 285 -30.85 7.72 -24.32
CA LEU A 285 -31.15 8.49 -25.53
C LEU A 285 -32.65 8.53 -25.73
N PRO A 286 -33.29 9.73 -25.75
CA PRO A 286 -34.73 9.84 -25.84
C PRO A 286 -35.27 9.29 -27.16
N GLY A 287 -36.33 8.50 -27.11
CA GLY A 287 -36.94 7.85 -28.26
C GLY A 287 -37.60 8.75 -29.30
N TYR A 288 -37.74 10.06 -29.03
CA TYR A 288 -38.23 11.01 -30.04
C TYR A 288 -37.16 11.38 -31.10
N LEU A 289 -35.91 11.03 -30.84
CA LEU A 289 -34.86 11.08 -31.84
C LEU A 289 -34.93 9.77 -32.61
N GLY A 290 -35.45 9.80 -33.81
CA GLY A 290 -35.33 8.66 -34.74
C GLY A 290 -33.89 8.44 -35.16
N MET A 291 -32.98 8.23 -34.20
CA MET A 291 -31.57 7.97 -34.44
C MET A 291 -31.42 6.58 -35.05
N THR A 292 -30.78 6.49 -36.20
CA THR A 292 -30.59 5.23 -36.92
C THR A 292 -29.15 4.74 -36.86
N GLU A 293 -28.21 5.62 -36.54
CA GLU A 293 -26.80 5.29 -36.49
C GLU A 293 -26.05 6.27 -35.60
N MET A 294 -25.05 5.76 -34.91
CA MET A 294 -24.05 6.53 -34.15
C MET A 294 -22.66 5.98 -34.48
N ARG A 295 -21.68 6.84 -34.67
CA ARG A 295 -20.28 6.48 -34.88
C ARG A 295 -19.40 7.26 -33.92
N GLN A 296 -18.39 6.59 -33.42
CA GLN A 296 -17.29 7.19 -32.69
C GLN A 296 -15.98 6.71 -33.30
N THR A 297 -15.20 7.62 -33.84
CA THR A 297 -14.00 7.27 -34.60
C THR A 297 -12.81 8.15 -34.22
N VAL A 298 -11.62 7.65 -34.54
CA VAL A 298 -10.34 8.34 -34.50
C VAL A 298 -9.83 8.44 -35.93
N ASP A 299 -9.66 9.65 -36.42
CA ASP A 299 -9.05 9.92 -37.72
C ASP A 299 -7.59 10.34 -37.53
N TYR A 300 -6.74 9.83 -38.41
CA TYR A 300 -5.31 10.06 -38.31
C TYR A 300 -4.82 11.03 -39.40
N LEU A 301 -3.71 11.71 -39.11
CA LEU A 301 -3.04 12.58 -40.06
C LEU A 301 -2.34 11.78 -41.16
N PRO A 302 -2.07 12.40 -42.34
CA PRO A 302 -1.28 11.79 -43.40
C PRO A 302 0.10 11.26 -42.97
N SER A 303 0.61 11.67 -41.81
CA SER A 303 1.86 11.18 -41.23
C SER A 303 1.85 9.68 -40.92
N VAL A 304 0.66 9.05 -40.84
CA VAL A 304 0.54 7.60 -40.64
C VAL A 304 0.54 6.80 -41.97
N SER A 305 0.59 7.46 -43.11
CA SER A 305 0.67 6.77 -44.42
C SER A 305 1.91 5.87 -44.48
N GLY A 306 1.72 4.65 -44.99
CA GLY A 306 2.72 3.58 -44.99
C GLY A 306 2.66 2.67 -43.76
N SER A 307 1.80 2.98 -42.79
CA SER A 307 1.53 2.14 -41.62
C SER A 307 0.65 0.95 -41.97
N LEU A 308 0.54 0.00 -41.02
CA LEU A 308 -0.38 -1.14 -41.09
C LEU A 308 -1.56 -0.92 -40.14
N PHE A 309 -2.74 -1.18 -40.66
CA PHE A 309 -3.94 -1.31 -39.87
C PHE A 309 -4.22 -2.80 -39.62
N HIS A 310 -4.25 -3.18 -38.33
CA HIS A 310 -4.55 -4.53 -37.89
C HIS A 310 -5.95 -4.54 -37.28
N TRP A 311 -6.71 -5.59 -37.58
CA TRP A 311 -8.04 -5.82 -37.06
C TRP A 311 -8.20 -7.25 -36.53
N SER A 312 -8.91 -7.46 -35.44
CA SER A 312 -9.07 -8.76 -34.79
C SER A 312 -9.64 -9.88 -35.67
N LYS A 313 -10.31 -9.56 -36.74
CA LYS A 313 -10.99 -10.52 -37.64
C LYS A 313 -10.55 -10.44 -39.10
N GLY A 314 -9.55 -9.65 -39.43
CA GLY A 314 -9.16 -9.39 -40.83
C GLY A 314 -7.67 -9.57 -41.10
N ALA A 315 -7.32 -9.49 -42.36
CA ALA A 315 -5.92 -9.35 -42.79
C ALA A 315 -5.44 -7.92 -42.52
N ASP A 316 -4.13 -7.77 -42.38
CA ASP A 316 -3.50 -6.47 -42.26
C ASP A 316 -3.72 -5.63 -43.51
N ILE A 317 -3.98 -4.33 -43.33
CA ILE A 317 -4.25 -3.37 -44.39
C ILE A 317 -3.16 -2.31 -44.39
N LEU A 318 -2.68 -1.93 -45.56
CA LEU A 318 -1.76 -0.81 -45.71
C LEU A 318 -2.54 0.51 -45.65
N VAL A 319 -2.21 1.39 -44.75
CA VAL A 319 -2.75 2.74 -44.71
C VAL A 319 -2.03 3.59 -45.75
N ASP A 320 -2.65 3.84 -46.88
CA ASP A 320 -2.04 4.57 -48.01
C ASP A 320 -2.94 5.65 -48.61
N GLY A 321 -4.10 5.85 -48.01
CA GLY A 321 -5.10 6.81 -48.48
C GLY A 321 -5.90 6.30 -49.69
N VAL A 322 -5.92 5.00 -49.93
CA VAL A 322 -6.71 4.34 -50.98
C VAL A 322 -7.82 3.52 -50.34
N PRO A 323 -9.08 3.66 -50.76
CA PRO A 323 -10.20 2.95 -50.18
C PRO A 323 -10.05 1.43 -50.17
N ASP A 324 -10.18 0.83 -49.00
CA ASP A 324 -10.12 -0.61 -48.76
C ASP A 324 -11.48 -1.26 -48.61
N ALA A 325 -11.53 -2.57 -48.88
CA ALA A 325 -12.71 -3.39 -48.66
C ALA A 325 -12.49 -4.39 -47.51
N PHE A 326 -13.37 -4.37 -46.51
CA PHE A 326 -13.41 -5.35 -45.43
C PHE A 326 -14.48 -6.40 -45.69
N ALA A 327 -14.13 -7.67 -45.50
CA ALA A 327 -15.06 -8.78 -45.61
C ALA A 327 -16.03 -8.88 -44.41
N ASP A 328 -15.53 -8.67 -43.21
CA ASP A 328 -16.32 -8.73 -41.96
C ASP A 328 -15.94 -7.56 -41.05
N LYS A 329 -16.92 -6.71 -40.71
CA LYS A 329 -16.81 -5.59 -39.79
C LYS A 329 -17.59 -5.82 -38.50
N THR A 330 -18.21 -6.99 -38.31
CA THR A 330 -19.10 -7.27 -37.19
C THR A 330 -18.31 -7.45 -35.89
N PHE A 331 -18.66 -6.74 -34.83
CA PHE A 331 -18.10 -6.97 -33.50
C PHE A 331 -18.69 -8.21 -32.84
N GLU A 332 -17.89 -8.87 -32.02
CA GLU A 332 -18.40 -9.82 -31.03
C GLU A 332 -19.03 -9.06 -29.87
N VAL A 333 -20.32 -9.31 -29.61
CA VAL A 333 -21.06 -8.68 -28.51
C VAL A 333 -21.97 -9.72 -27.83
N PRO A 334 -21.94 -9.86 -26.50
CA PRO A 334 -20.92 -9.27 -25.62
C PRO A 334 -19.52 -9.81 -25.94
N GLY A 335 -18.51 -8.95 -25.91
CA GLY A 335 -17.16 -9.37 -26.19
C GLY A 335 -16.13 -8.25 -26.31
N VAL A 336 -14.88 -8.66 -26.47
CA VAL A 336 -13.75 -7.75 -26.64
C VAL A 336 -13.26 -7.80 -28.07
N ASN A 337 -13.18 -6.65 -28.70
CA ASN A 337 -12.71 -6.45 -30.05
C ASN A 337 -11.57 -5.42 -30.05
N TRP A 338 -10.70 -5.47 -31.03
CA TRP A 338 -9.59 -4.52 -31.11
C TRP A 338 -9.20 -4.19 -32.56
N TYR A 339 -8.62 -3.00 -32.75
CA TYR A 339 -7.82 -2.66 -33.91
C TYR A 339 -6.54 -1.94 -33.46
N MET A 340 -5.57 -1.84 -34.38
CA MET A 340 -4.30 -1.17 -34.13
C MET A 340 -3.75 -0.54 -35.41
N VAL A 341 -3.31 0.71 -35.31
CA VAL A 341 -2.50 1.38 -36.35
C VAL A 341 -1.05 1.35 -35.90
N GLN A 342 -0.18 0.90 -36.78
CA GLN A 342 1.21 0.60 -36.45
C GLN A 342 2.16 1.08 -37.55
N GLY A 343 3.15 1.88 -37.20
CA GLY A 343 4.14 2.44 -38.09
C GLY A 343 5.42 2.85 -37.39
N ASP A 344 6.22 3.68 -38.06
CA ASP A 344 7.48 4.19 -37.51
C ASP A 344 7.30 5.04 -36.23
N PHE A 345 6.10 5.58 -36.00
CA PHE A 345 5.74 6.30 -34.79
C PHE A 345 5.52 5.38 -33.58
N GLY A 346 5.37 4.08 -33.78
CA GLY A 346 5.01 3.09 -32.78
C GLY A 346 3.68 2.39 -33.06
N SER A 347 2.89 2.11 -32.03
CA SER A 347 1.61 1.41 -32.13
C SER A 347 0.53 2.14 -31.35
N ALA A 348 -0.59 2.43 -32.01
CA ALA A 348 -1.81 2.97 -31.41
C ALA A 348 -2.91 1.91 -31.50
N ALA A 349 -3.23 1.23 -30.41
CA ALA A 349 -4.24 0.18 -30.37
C ALA A 349 -5.48 0.63 -29.61
N THR A 350 -6.66 0.25 -30.11
CA THR A 350 -7.94 0.45 -29.43
C THR A 350 -8.58 -0.89 -29.15
N VAL A 351 -8.93 -1.10 -27.88
CA VAL A 351 -9.64 -2.29 -27.41
C VAL A 351 -11.01 -1.88 -26.92
N PHE A 352 -12.05 -2.48 -27.46
CA PHE A 352 -13.43 -2.29 -27.09
C PHE A 352 -13.91 -3.44 -26.23
N ASP A 353 -14.50 -3.13 -25.07
CA ASP A 353 -15.23 -4.07 -24.23
C ASP A 353 -16.70 -3.66 -24.24
N LEU A 354 -17.50 -4.41 -24.97
CA LEU A 354 -18.85 -4.01 -25.34
C LEU A 354 -19.87 -5.05 -24.95
N ASP A 355 -20.90 -4.62 -24.23
CA ASP A 355 -22.11 -5.39 -24.04
C ASP A 355 -23.02 -5.30 -25.26
N SER A 356 -23.95 -6.25 -25.39
CA SER A 356 -24.97 -6.18 -26.41
C SER A 356 -26.01 -5.11 -26.06
N VAL A 357 -26.22 -4.19 -26.98
CA VAL A 357 -27.27 -3.17 -26.86
C VAL A 357 -28.51 -3.67 -27.60
N PRO A 358 -29.65 -3.91 -26.90
CA PRO A 358 -30.84 -4.48 -27.52
C PRO A 358 -31.33 -3.68 -28.75
N GLY A 359 -31.57 -4.38 -29.85
CA GLY A 359 -32.07 -3.75 -31.09
C GLY A 359 -31.03 -3.00 -31.89
N THR A 360 -29.75 -3.15 -31.56
CA THR A 360 -28.64 -2.51 -32.30
C THR A 360 -27.69 -3.53 -32.90
N GLN A 361 -26.94 -3.09 -33.89
CA GLN A 361 -25.80 -3.81 -34.47
C GLN A 361 -24.53 -2.99 -34.23
N LEU A 362 -23.52 -3.61 -33.64
CA LEU A 362 -22.20 -3.02 -33.42
C LEU A 362 -21.22 -3.54 -34.48
N SER A 363 -20.48 -2.64 -35.08
CA SER A 363 -19.50 -2.96 -36.12
C SER A 363 -18.30 -2.02 -36.08
N LEU A 364 -17.18 -2.47 -36.68
CA LEU A 364 -16.05 -1.62 -36.99
C LEU A 364 -16.44 -0.62 -38.10
N TYR A 365 -16.18 0.65 -37.85
CA TYR A 365 -16.10 1.66 -38.90
C TYR A 365 -14.62 1.79 -39.33
N TYR A 366 -14.35 1.83 -40.62
CA TYR A 366 -13.02 2.06 -41.18
C TYR A 366 -13.13 2.71 -42.53
N VAL A 367 -12.36 3.78 -42.72
CA VAL A 367 -12.17 4.47 -44.02
C VAL A 367 -10.69 4.88 -44.11
N ASP A 368 -10.10 4.60 -45.29
CA ASP A 368 -8.81 5.10 -45.73
C ASP A 368 -8.99 5.70 -47.13
N ASP A 369 -9.08 7.03 -47.24
CA ASP A 369 -9.37 7.74 -48.48
C ASP A 369 -8.77 9.16 -48.42
N SER A 370 -7.69 9.34 -49.16
CA SER A 370 -7.00 10.63 -49.29
C SER A 370 -7.55 11.51 -50.41
N ASN A 371 -8.63 11.10 -51.08
CA ASN A 371 -9.18 11.84 -52.19
C ASN A 371 -10.13 12.94 -51.73
N LYS A 372 -9.66 14.20 -51.76
CA LYS A 372 -10.46 15.39 -51.40
C LYS A 372 -11.74 15.57 -52.23
N SER A 373 -11.86 14.97 -53.40
CA SER A 373 -13.09 15.00 -54.18
C SER A 373 -14.17 14.06 -53.63
N HIS A 374 -13.78 13.13 -52.75
CA HIS A 374 -14.65 12.31 -51.93
C HIS A 374 -14.91 12.94 -50.54
N GLY A 375 -14.48 14.18 -50.32
CA GLY A 375 -14.68 14.95 -49.07
C GLY A 375 -16.13 15.29 -48.74
N VAL A 376 -17.03 14.89 -49.61
CA VAL A 376 -18.37 14.44 -49.28
C VAL A 376 -18.21 12.96 -48.99
N THR A 377 -18.10 12.57 -47.73
CA THR A 377 -18.01 11.16 -47.34
C THR A 377 -18.97 10.35 -48.21
N ARG A 378 -18.71 9.06 -48.45
CA ARG A 378 -19.66 8.14 -49.09
C ARG A 378 -21.09 8.29 -48.60
N ASP A 379 -21.31 9.02 -47.50
CA ASP A 379 -22.54 9.27 -46.81
C ASP A 379 -23.15 10.65 -47.08
N GLY A 380 -22.53 11.51 -47.89
CA GLY A 380 -23.08 12.82 -48.27
C GLY A 380 -22.83 13.95 -47.25
N ILE A 381 -21.90 13.77 -46.32
CA ILE A 381 -21.52 14.74 -45.28
C ILE A 381 -20.07 15.11 -45.47
N GLY A 382 -19.75 16.40 -45.46
CA GLY A 382 -18.36 16.87 -45.49
C GLY A 382 -17.55 16.28 -44.35
N ASP A 383 -16.38 15.78 -44.64
CA ASP A 383 -15.44 15.42 -43.61
C ASP A 383 -14.86 16.69 -42.99
N THR A 384 -14.58 16.63 -41.72
CA THR A 384 -14.05 17.76 -40.94
C THR A 384 -12.58 17.47 -40.58
N GLY A 385 -11.84 18.45 -40.12
CA GLY A 385 -10.41 18.35 -39.96
C GLY A 385 -9.67 18.71 -41.24
N ASP A 386 -8.70 17.88 -41.65
CA ASP A 386 -7.92 18.10 -42.86
C ASP A 386 -8.67 17.68 -44.15
N THR A 387 -9.90 17.16 -44.00
CA THR A 387 -10.77 16.65 -45.09
C THR A 387 -10.23 15.40 -45.79
N LEU A 388 -9.30 14.70 -45.18
CA LEU A 388 -8.74 13.42 -45.60
C LEU A 388 -9.10 12.38 -44.53
N ALA A 389 -9.13 11.12 -44.93
CA ALA A 389 -9.31 10.03 -43.97
C ALA A 389 -8.12 9.07 -44.10
N TYR A 390 -7.29 8.99 -43.06
CA TYR A 390 -6.23 8.03 -42.97
C TYR A 390 -6.53 7.10 -41.79
N ALA A 391 -6.89 5.85 -42.11
CA ALA A 391 -7.30 4.87 -41.12
C ALA A 391 -8.37 5.41 -40.14
N ASP A 392 -9.32 6.27 -40.58
CA ASP A 392 -10.45 6.73 -39.77
C ASP A 392 -11.22 5.51 -39.28
N SER A 393 -11.09 5.19 -38.00
CA SER A 393 -11.48 3.91 -37.44
C SER A 393 -12.13 4.03 -36.08
N GLY A 394 -13.12 3.16 -35.84
CA GLY A 394 -13.83 3.18 -34.56
C GLY A 394 -15.04 2.27 -34.54
N VAL A 395 -15.97 2.58 -33.62
CA VAL A 395 -17.21 1.83 -33.45
C VAL A 395 -18.38 2.51 -34.13
N GLN A 396 -19.20 1.70 -34.81
CA GLN A 396 -20.48 2.11 -35.39
C GLN A 396 -21.61 1.30 -34.74
N LEU A 397 -22.59 2.00 -34.18
CA LEU A 397 -23.87 1.45 -33.78
C LEU A 397 -24.88 1.75 -34.90
N SER A 398 -25.60 0.75 -35.37
CA SER A 398 -26.64 0.87 -36.39
C SER A 398 -27.91 0.16 -35.99
N ALA A 399 -28.98 0.32 -36.79
CA ALA A 399 -30.31 -0.24 -36.54
C ALA A 399 -30.98 0.28 -35.24
N LEU A 400 -30.71 1.52 -34.87
CA LEU A 400 -31.30 2.19 -33.72
C LEU A 400 -32.79 2.49 -34.05
N THR A 401 -33.70 1.61 -33.62
CA THR A 401 -35.12 1.72 -33.98
C THR A 401 -36.04 2.23 -32.85
N GLN A 402 -35.49 2.36 -31.66
CA GLN A 402 -36.20 2.73 -30.43
C GLN A 402 -35.35 3.57 -29.49
N SER A 403 -35.91 4.07 -28.39
CA SER A 403 -35.14 4.62 -27.26
C SER A 403 -34.17 3.55 -26.76
N ILE A 404 -32.93 3.92 -26.64
CA ILE A 404 -31.91 3.03 -26.14
C ILE A 404 -31.56 3.50 -24.74
N ASP A 405 -31.80 2.62 -23.78
CA ASP A 405 -31.25 2.77 -22.44
C ASP A 405 -29.93 1.99 -22.39
N ILE A 406 -28.84 2.73 -22.33
CA ILE A 406 -27.49 2.17 -22.20
C ILE A 406 -26.96 2.25 -20.77
N SER A 407 -27.80 2.67 -19.84
CA SER A 407 -27.40 2.92 -18.45
C SER A 407 -26.79 1.72 -17.72
N ASP A 408 -27.21 0.51 -18.10
CA ASP A 408 -26.73 -0.74 -17.49
C ASP A 408 -25.74 -1.52 -18.40
N GLN A 409 -25.35 -0.95 -19.54
CA GLN A 409 -24.46 -1.59 -20.51
C GLN A 409 -23.01 -1.15 -20.27
N ASN A 410 -22.07 -2.10 -20.40
CA ASN A 410 -20.64 -1.76 -20.46
C ASN A 410 -20.28 -1.41 -21.89
N LEU A 411 -19.98 -0.14 -22.14
CA LEU A 411 -19.51 0.38 -23.41
C LEU A 411 -18.22 1.14 -23.17
N SER A 412 -17.11 0.42 -23.08
CA SER A 412 -15.81 1.03 -22.82
C SER A 412 -14.82 0.83 -23.97
N ALA A 413 -13.96 1.82 -24.15
CA ALA A 413 -12.82 1.75 -25.06
C ALA A 413 -11.53 2.09 -24.31
N THR A 414 -10.52 1.26 -24.50
CA THR A 414 -9.17 1.52 -23.99
C THR A 414 -8.21 1.69 -25.14
N PHE A 415 -7.56 2.84 -25.19
CA PHE A 415 -6.54 3.20 -26.18
C PHE A 415 -5.17 2.97 -25.56
N TYR A 416 -4.33 2.19 -26.24
CA TYR A 416 -2.95 1.94 -25.85
C TYR A 416 -2.01 2.65 -26.79
N TYR A 417 -1.11 3.45 -26.28
CA TYR A 417 -0.17 4.27 -27.03
C TYR A 417 1.26 3.88 -26.68
N LEU A 418 1.86 3.08 -27.55
CA LEU A 418 3.14 2.43 -27.31
C LEU A 418 4.18 2.92 -28.32
N PRO A 419 5.32 3.48 -27.87
CA PRO A 419 6.34 4.02 -28.78
C PRO A 419 7.11 2.95 -29.56
N ALA A 420 6.90 1.67 -29.21
CA ALA A 420 7.54 0.54 -29.88
C ALA A 420 6.61 -0.09 -30.92
N TYR A 421 7.22 -0.72 -31.91
CA TYR A 421 6.53 -1.54 -32.91
C TYR A 421 6.00 -2.82 -32.25
N HIS A 422 4.70 -3.09 -32.42
CA HIS A 422 4.04 -4.30 -31.92
C HIS A 422 3.31 -5.00 -33.07
N THR A 423 3.35 -6.32 -33.11
CA THR A 423 2.63 -7.12 -34.11
C THR A 423 1.15 -7.27 -33.77
N ALA A 424 0.32 -7.73 -34.70
CA ALA A 424 -1.10 -8.03 -34.46
C ALA A 424 -1.34 -8.93 -33.24
N ALA A 425 -0.44 -9.87 -32.93
CA ALA A 425 -0.51 -10.71 -31.73
C ALA A 425 -0.53 -9.91 -30.40
N TRP A 426 -0.08 -8.66 -30.45
CA TRP A 426 -0.16 -7.77 -29.32
C TRP A 426 -1.60 -7.28 -29.06
N GLY A 427 -2.36 -6.98 -30.14
CA GLY A 427 -3.79 -6.70 -30.03
C GLY A 427 -4.56 -7.85 -29.38
N ASP A 428 -4.28 -9.10 -29.77
CA ASP A 428 -4.86 -10.28 -29.12
C ASP A 428 -4.50 -10.36 -27.63
N SER A 429 -3.26 -10.03 -27.28
CA SER A 429 -2.82 -9.99 -25.87
C SER A 429 -3.59 -8.93 -25.07
N LEU A 430 -3.76 -7.73 -25.61
CA LEU A 430 -4.54 -6.66 -24.98
C LEU A 430 -6.01 -7.07 -24.78
N ALA A 431 -6.60 -7.75 -25.79
CA ALA A 431 -7.96 -8.29 -25.66
C ALA A 431 -8.07 -9.36 -24.58
N VAL A 432 -7.07 -10.25 -24.44
CA VAL A 432 -7.01 -11.22 -23.33
C VAL A 432 -6.91 -10.52 -21.99
N TYR A 433 -6.09 -9.48 -21.88
CA TYR A 433 -5.94 -8.72 -20.62
C TYR A 433 -7.23 -8.02 -20.22
N THR A 434 -7.98 -7.48 -21.17
CA THR A 434 -9.30 -6.87 -20.94
C THR A 434 -10.32 -7.90 -20.45
N ARG A 435 -10.40 -9.07 -21.11
CA ARG A 435 -11.30 -10.17 -20.70
C ARG A 435 -10.94 -10.79 -19.35
N SER A 436 -9.67 -10.74 -18.97
CA SER A 436 -9.14 -11.38 -17.77
C SER A 436 -8.33 -10.36 -16.95
N PRO A 437 -8.97 -9.39 -16.31
CA PRO A 437 -8.27 -8.36 -15.53
C PRO A 437 -7.44 -8.98 -14.42
N LEU A 438 -6.42 -8.27 -13.96
CA LEU A 438 -5.59 -8.68 -12.83
C LEU A 438 -6.46 -8.93 -11.59
N LYS A 439 -6.30 -10.10 -10.98
CA LYS A 439 -6.94 -10.38 -9.71
C LYS A 439 -6.13 -9.75 -8.59
N VAL A 440 -6.67 -8.72 -7.96
CA VAL A 440 -6.03 -8.00 -6.86
C VAL A 440 -6.49 -8.57 -5.52
N VAL A 441 -5.53 -8.97 -4.68
CA VAL A 441 -5.76 -9.47 -3.33
C VAL A 441 -5.00 -8.60 -2.34
N VAL A 442 -5.72 -8.06 -1.36
CA VAL A 442 -5.18 -7.20 -0.30
C VAL A 442 -5.11 -8.00 0.99
N MET A 443 -3.94 -8.11 1.55
CA MET A 443 -3.67 -8.89 2.76
C MET A 443 -3.08 -7.99 3.84
N PRO A 444 -3.76 -7.87 4.99
CA PRO A 444 -3.16 -7.21 6.14
C PRO A 444 -1.94 -8.00 6.62
N ARG A 445 -0.85 -7.29 6.94
CA ARG A 445 0.37 -7.84 7.49
C ARG A 445 0.77 -7.04 8.71
N THR A 446 0.78 -7.67 9.84
CA THR A 446 1.41 -7.08 11.03
C THR A 446 2.91 -7.24 10.91
N ASN A 447 3.65 -6.25 11.36
CA ASN A 447 5.04 -6.48 11.64
C ASN A 447 5.08 -7.54 12.75
N THR A 448 5.28 -8.81 12.38
CA THR A 448 5.75 -9.78 13.35
C THR A 448 7.18 -9.37 13.66
N VAL A 449 7.32 -8.32 14.46
CA VAL A 449 8.58 -8.09 15.13
C VAL A 449 8.86 -9.41 15.83
N ILE A 450 9.92 -10.08 15.42
CA ILE A 450 10.53 -11.09 16.26
C ILE A 450 10.68 -10.36 17.58
N PRO A 451 10.07 -10.85 18.69
CA PRO A 451 10.19 -10.19 19.98
C PRO A 451 11.66 -9.86 20.14
N VAL A 452 11.97 -8.66 20.60
CA VAL A 452 13.33 -8.22 20.90
C VAL A 452 14.21 -9.45 21.13
N GLU A 453 15.17 -9.74 20.23
CA GLU A 453 16.06 -10.87 20.45
C GLU A 453 16.86 -10.55 21.73
N MET A 454 16.22 -10.88 22.84
CA MET A 454 16.82 -10.79 24.14
C MET A 454 17.74 -12.00 24.27
N THR A 455 19.03 -11.74 24.52
CA THR A 455 19.92 -12.83 24.90
C THR A 455 19.39 -13.52 26.15
N ALA A 456 19.74 -14.77 26.32
CA ALA A 456 19.32 -15.54 27.49
C ALA A 456 19.54 -14.72 28.79
N LEU A 457 18.48 -14.57 29.58
CA LEU A 457 18.55 -13.99 30.91
C LEU A 457 19.57 -14.77 31.73
N LYS A 458 20.49 -14.06 32.40
CA LYS A 458 21.48 -14.65 33.31
C LYS A 458 21.17 -14.18 34.73
N ALA A 459 21.35 -15.08 35.67
CA ALA A 459 21.23 -14.77 37.07
C ALA A 459 22.45 -15.29 37.84
N SER A 460 23.00 -14.48 38.72
CA SER A 460 24.17 -14.84 39.56
C SER A 460 23.98 -14.36 40.97
N LEU A 461 24.45 -15.16 41.96
CA LEU A 461 24.44 -14.80 43.36
C LEU A 461 25.71 -14.01 43.68
N VAL A 462 25.56 -12.75 44.11
CA VAL A 462 26.66 -11.85 44.47
C VAL A 462 26.42 -11.27 45.84
N LYS A 463 27.23 -11.67 46.82
CA LYS A 463 27.15 -11.17 48.22
C LYS A 463 25.74 -11.26 48.84
N GLY A 464 24.98 -12.30 48.51
CA GLY A 464 23.63 -12.54 49.06
C GLY A 464 22.49 -11.83 48.28
N ALA A 465 22.81 -11.06 47.26
CA ALA A 465 21.86 -10.48 46.32
C ALA A 465 21.89 -11.28 44.98
N VAL A 466 20.80 -11.27 44.25
CA VAL A 466 20.75 -11.89 42.90
C VAL A 466 20.89 -10.79 41.85
N ARG A 467 21.94 -10.89 41.03
CA ARG A 467 22.19 -10.03 39.89
C ARG A 467 21.64 -10.68 38.64
N LEU A 468 20.75 -9.98 37.98
CA LEU A 468 20.13 -10.36 36.69
C LEU A 468 20.75 -9.54 35.59
N GLU A 469 21.12 -10.19 34.49
CA GLU A 469 21.72 -9.53 33.30
C GLU A 469 21.11 -10.10 32.05
N TRP A 470 20.76 -9.23 31.10
CA TRP A 470 20.33 -9.58 29.76
C TRP A 470 20.75 -8.49 28.78
N THR A 471 20.75 -8.83 27.51
CA THR A 471 21.06 -7.88 26.43
C THR A 471 19.96 -7.99 25.37
N THR A 472 19.52 -6.88 24.87
CA THR A 472 18.69 -6.82 23.67
C THR A 472 19.60 -6.62 22.45
N VAL A 473 19.42 -7.39 21.39
CA VAL A 473 20.16 -7.19 20.12
C VAL A 473 19.57 -6.01 19.36
N THR A 474 18.25 -5.94 19.34
CA THR A 474 17.47 -4.82 18.81
C THR A 474 16.27 -4.59 19.71
N GLU A 475 15.75 -3.37 19.75
CA GLU A 475 14.49 -3.06 20.43
C GLU A 475 13.54 -2.44 19.41
N SER A 476 12.28 -2.80 19.49
CA SER A 476 11.22 -2.21 18.69
C SER A 476 10.04 -1.92 19.59
N ASN A 477 9.66 -0.65 19.65
CA ASN A 477 8.49 -0.21 20.41
C ASN A 477 8.52 -0.56 21.92
N ASN A 478 9.71 -0.80 22.48
CA ASN A 478 9.90 -1.29 23.83
C ASN A 478 9.72 -0.18 24.87
N TYR A 479 8.62 -0.24 25.65
CA TYR A 479 8.41 0.65 26.79
C TYR A 479 9.38 0.35 27.93
N GLY A 480 9.65 -0.96 28.18
CA GLY A 480 10.57 -1.39 29.23
C GLY A 480 10.35 -2.83 29.68
N PHE A 481 10.99 -3.14 30.80
CA PHE A 481 11.08 -4.49 31.33
C PHE A 481 10.62 -4.52 32.80
N ASP A 482 9.54 -5.25 33.07
CA ASP A 482 9.22 -5.66 34.43
C ASP A 482 10.09 -6.86 34.82
N VAL A 483 10.78 -6.76 35.91
CA VAL A 483 11.51 -7.88 36.53
C VAL A 483 10.56 -8.57 37.51
N GLU A 484 10.31 -9.84 37.25
CA GLU A 484 9.39 -10.64 38.04
C GLU A 484 10.12 -11.78 38.75
N ARG A 485 9.73 -12.03 40.01
CA ARG A 485 10.23 -13.13 40.82
C ARG A 485 9.08 -13.95 41.41
N ARG A 486 9.29 -15.25 41.51
CA ARG A 486 8.54 -16.17 42.39
C ARG A 486 9.51 -17.07 43.11
N ASN A 487 9.10 -17.71 44.20
CA ASN A 487 9.88 -18.74 44.90
C ASN A 487 9.04 -20.00 45.13
N THR A 488 9.64 -21.03 45.75
CA THR A 488 8.96 -22.31 46.04
C THR A 488 7.83 -22.17 47.06
N ALA A 489 7.86 -21.17 47.91
CA ALA A 489 6.81 -20.91 48.92
C ALA A 489 5.68 -20.03 48.36
N ASP A 490 5.96 -19.19 47.37
CA ASP A 490 5.00 -18.30 46.74
C ASP A 490 5.06 -18.50 45.21
N ILE A 491 4.12 -19.27 44.69
CA ILE A 491 4.05 -19.65 43.29
C ILE A 491 3.60 -18.50 42.35
N GLN A 492 3.13 -17.38 42.93
CA GLN A 492 2.70 -16.24 42.14
C GLN A 492 3.89 -15.36 41.75
N TRP A 493 3.92 -14.94 40.49
CA TRP A 493 4.90 -13.99 40.00
C TRP A 493 4.63 -12.61 40.60
N LYS A 494 5.65 -12.03 41.24
CA LYS A 494 5.63 -10.67 41.79
C LYS A 494 6.61 -9.80 41.02
N LYS A 495 6.14 -8.64 40.55
CA LYS A 495 7.01 -7.59 40.04
C LYS A 495 7.88 -7.04 41.16
N ILE A 496 9.19 -7.11 40.98
CA ILE A 496 10.20 -6.63 41.94
C ILE A 496 10.96 -5.40 41.46
N GLY A 497 10.82 -5.05 40.14
CA GLY A 497 11.43 -3.87 39.58
C GLY A 497 10.96 -3.58 38.18
N PHE A 498 11.37 -2.42 37.65
CA PHE A 498 11.14 -1.99 36.29
C PHE A 498 12.37 -1.27 35.76
N LEU A 499 12.78 -1.59 34.53
CA LEU A 499 13.80 -0.86 33.76
C LEU A 499 13.16 -0.31 32.50
N LYS A 500 13.44 0.97 32.22
CA LYS A 500 12.95 1.61 31.00
C LYS A 500 13.70 1.06 29.78
N GLY A 501 12.96 0.73 28.71
CA GLY A 501 13.52 0.37 27.41
C GLY A 501 14.03 1.59 26.63
N GLN A 502 14.68 1.34 25.49
CA GLN A 502 15.19 2.38 24.59
C GLN A 502 14.18 2.76 23.50
N GLY A 503 12.92 2.30 23.63
CA GLY A 503 11.90 2.49 22.61
C GLY A 503 12.20 1.63 21.39
N THR A 504 12.72 2.21 20.33
CA THR A 504 13.19 1.43 19.18
C THR A 504 14.67 1.74 18.93
N SER A 505 15.49 0.69 18.91
CA SER A 505 16.93 0.74 18.71
C SER A 505 17.39 -0.44 17.87
N GLN A 506 18.27 -0.20 16.93
CA GLN A 506 18.94 -1.24 16.13
C GLN A 506 20.33 -1.62 16.71
N THR A 507 20.72 -1.03 17.83
CA THR A 507 21.95 -1.34 18.54
C THR A 507 21.66 -2.16 19.78
N ALA A 508 22.59 -3.05 20.12
CA ALA A 508 22.46 -3.87 21.31
C ALA A 508 22.57 -3.03 22.60
N HIS A 509 21.68 -3.31 23.56
CA HIS A 509 21.65 -2.66 24.86
C HIS A 509 21.70 -3.70 25.98
N GLY A 510 22.64 -3.51 26.91
CA GLY A 510 22.76 -4.33 28.13
C GLY A 510 21.91 -3.78 29.26
N TYR A 511 21.24 -4.66 29.98
CA TYR A 511 20.43 -4.35 31.15
C TYR A 511 20.90 -5.15 32.35
N GLU A 512 20.83 -4.53 33.50
CA GLU A 512 21.18 -5.14 34.77
C GLU A 512 20.16 -4.76 35.84
N PHE A 513 19.77 -5.74 36.66
CA PHE A 513 18.93 -5.53 37.84
C PHE A 513 19.46 -6.33 39.02
N THR A 514 19.47 -5.74 40.20
CA THR A 514 19.89 -6.43 41.41
C THR A 514 18.73 -6.61 42.36
N ASP A 515 18.33 -7.85 42.61
CA ASP A 515 17.43 -8.20 43.71
C ASP A 515 18.24 -8.28 45.00
N ALA A 516 18.20 -7.21 45.80
CA ALA A 516 18.93 -7.11 47.05
C ALA A 516 18.35 -7.98 48.18
N ARG A 517 17.12 -8.48 48.01
CA ARG A 517 16.38 -9.24 49.02
C ARG A 517 15.72 -10.47 48.43
N PRO A 518 16.50 -11.42 47.85
CA PRO A 518 15.92 -12.65 47.36
C PRO A 518 15.37 -13.49 48.54
N GLY A 519 14.34 -14.28 48.25
CA GLY A 519 13.83 -15.25 49.25
C GLY A 519 14.80 -16.40 49.48
N THR A 520 14.70 -17.09 50.58
CA THR A 520 15.45 -18.33 50.81
C THR A 520 14.90 -19.48 49.98
N GLY A 521 15.77 -20.46 49.60
CA GLY A 521 15.43 -21.56 48.72
C GLY A 521 15.53 -21.17 47.25
N THR A 522 14.81 -21.87 46.37
CA THR A 522 14.88 -21.64 44.93
C THR A 522 14.04 -20.44 44.55
N ASN A 523 14.69 -19.44 43.98
CA ASN A 523 14.06 -18.26 43.39
C ASN A 523 14.06 -18.40 41.86
N TYR A 524 12.94 -18.12 41.24
CA TYR A 524 12.75 -18.09 39.82
C TYR A 524 12.58 -16.63 39.40
N TYR A 525 13.26 -16.26 38.33
CA TYR A 525 13.21 -14.92 37.76
C TYR A 525 12.85 -15.00 36.27
N ARG A 526 12.09 -14.00 35.82
CA ARG A 526 11.83 -13.76 34.39
C ARG A 526 11.71 -12.27 34.13
N ILE A 527 11.90 -11.92 32.89
CA ILE A 527 11.69 -10.57 32.39
C ILE A 527 10.38 -10.54 31.61
N LYS A 528 9.52 -9.58 31.93
CA LYS A 528 8.32 -9.26 31.17
C LYS A 528 8.59 -7.97 30.41
N GLN A 529 8.92 -8.09 29.13
CA GLN A 529 9.02 -6.94 28.25
C GLN A 529 7.61 -6.39 28.01
N ILE A 530 7.49 -5.06 27.97
CA ILE A 530 6.24 -4.35 27.72
C ILE A 530 6.49 -3.38 26.58
N ASP A 531 5.66 -3.46 25.55
CA ASP A 531 5.70 -2.54 24.43
C ASP A 531 4.86 -1.29 24.70
N LEU A 532 5.09 -0.22 23.93
CA LEU A 532 4.34 1.04 24.06
C LEU A 532 2.83 0.89 23.81
N ASP A 533 2.42 -0.17 23.11
CA ASP A 533 1.02 -0.52 22.87
C ASP A 533 0.40 -1.38 23.99
N GLY A 534 1.18 -1.70 25.02
CA GLY A 534 0.77 -2.50 26.18
C GLY A 534 0.87 -4.01 25.99
N ARG A 535 1.30 -4.50 24.84
CA ARG A 535 1.62 -5.93 24.65
C ARG A 535 2.81 -6.32 25.51
N ALA A 536 2.82 -7.57 25.96
CA ALA A 536 3.90 -8.07 26.79
C ALA A 536 4.40 -9.43 26.32
N THR A 537 5.73 -9.59 26.37
CA THR A 537 6.44 -10.83 26.06
C THR A 537 7.27 -11.27 27.25
N LEU A 538 7.31 -12.56 27.52
CA LEU A 538 8.05 -13.13 28.66
C LEU A 538 9.35 -13.77 28.18
N SER A 539 10.44 -13.59 28.97
CA SER A 539 11.67 -14.36 28.79
C SER A 539 11.51 -15.82 29.25
N SER A 540 12.48 -16.66 28.92
CA SER A 540 12.70 -17.90 29.67
C SER A 540 12.98 -17.60 31.15
N GLU A 541 12.63 -18.55 32.00
CA GLU A 541 12.90 -18.48 33.43
C GLU A 541 14.36 -18.86 33.72
N VAL A 542 14.95 -18.17 34.73
CA VAL A 542 16.23 -18.57 35.30
C VAL A 542 16.04 -18.81 36.79
N THR A 543 16.84 -19.70 37.36
CA THR A 543 16.74 -20.11 38.74
C THR A 543 18.02 -19.81 39.50
N VAL A 544 17.89 -19.36 40.72
CA VAL A 544 18.98 -19.19 41.68
C VAL A 544 18.59 -19.80 43.01
N GLU A 545 19.42 -20.67 43.52
CA GLU A 545 19.19 -21.29 44.86
C GLU A 545 19.93 -20.48 45.91
N ILE A 546 19.18 -20.01 46.91
CA ILE A 546 19.72 -19.34 48.07
C ILE A 546 19.77 -20.36 49.20
N GLN A 547 20.97 -20.80 49.54
CA GLN A 547 21.16 -21.77 50.60
C GLN A 547 20.67 -21.19 51.93
N LEU A 548 19.99 -22.02 52.71
CA LEU A 548 19.61 -21.68 54.06
C LEU A 548 20.86 -21.50 54.93
N PRO A 549 20.88 -20.49 55.82
CA PRO A 549 21.97 -20.32 56.75
C PRO A 549 22.15 -21.56 57.66
N GLU A 550 23.35 -21.97 57.87
CA GLU A 550 23.66 -23.07 58.78
C GLU A 550 23.75 -22.61 60.24
N ASN A 551 24.09 -21.34 60.46
CA ASN A 551 24.32 -20.77 61.79
C ASN A 551 23.53 -19.46 62.00
N LEU A 552 23.28 -19.11 63.25
CA LEU A 552 22.76 -17.80 63.60
C LEU A 552 23.83 -16.73 63.30
N GLU A 553 23.50 -15.71 62.55
CA GLU A 553 24.42 -14.62 62.25
C GLU A 553 23.75 -13.28 62.54
N LEU A 554 24.51 -12.32 63.10
CA LEU A 554 24.09 -10.95 63.28
C LEU A 554 25.00 -10.02 62.49
N GLY A 555 24.42 -9.31 61.51
CA GLY A 555 25.12 -8.34 60.65
C GLY A 555 25.42 -7.03 61.37
N GLN A 556 26.37 -6.24 60.86
CA GLN A 556 26.57 -4.86 61.28
C GLN A 556 25.41 -4.02 60.72
N ASN A 557 24.84 -3.15 61.57
CA ASN A 557 23.80 -2.22 61.13
C ASN A 557 24.32 -1.24 60.07
N TYR A 558 23.47 -0.86 59.16
CA TYR A 558 23.81 0.11 58.10
C TYR A 558 22.66 1.10 57.86
N PRO A 559 22.94 2.42 57.83
CA PRO A 559 24.24 3.05 58.08
C PRO A 559 24.71 2.90 59.54
N ASN A 560 26.03 3.01 59.77
CA ASN A 560 26.62 3.10 61.10
C ASN A 560 27.90 3.95 61.04
N PRO A 561 27.97 5.17 61.55
CA PRO A 561 26.90 5.81 62.37
C PRO A 561 25.63 6.10 61.60
N PHE A 562 24.48 6.30 62.29
CA PHE A 562 23.16 6.50 61.69
C PHE A 562 22.42 7.73 62.24
N ASN A 563 21.53 8.29 61.42
CA ASN A 563 20.59 9.37 61.79
C ASN A 563 19.41 9.38 60.77
N PRO A 564 18.12 9.36 61.13
CA PRO A 564 17.66 8.95 62.46
C PRO A 564 17.56 7.42 62.62
N GLY A 565 17.55 6.64 61.49
CA GLY A 565 17.32 5.20 61.52
C GLY A 565 18.43 4.38 60.89
N THR A 566 18.38 3.07 61.10
CA THR A 566 19.36 2.11 60.60
C THR A 566 18.72 0.74 60.39
N ASP A 567 19.20 -0.01 59.41
CA ASP A 567 18.77 -1.38 59.13
C ASP A 567 19.73 -2.39 59.76
N ILE A 568 19.18 -3.42 60.38
CA ILE A 568 19.93 -4.53 61.00
C ILE A 568 19.56 -5.81 60.24
N ALA A 569 20.55 -6.45 59.65
CA ALA A 569 20.42 -7.75 59.01
C ALA A 569 20.87 -8.88 59.95
N PHE A 570 20.14 -9.99 59.96
CA PHE A 570 20.55 -11.20 60.71
C PHE A 570 20.05 -12.46 59.95
N LYS A 571 20.68 -13.59 60.23
CA LYS A 571 20.31 -14.85 59.60
C LYS A 571 19.85 -15.85 60.66
N VAL A 572 18.73 -16.52 60.37
CA VAL A 572 18.16 -17.60 61.18
C VAL A 572 18.49 -18.93 60.49
N PRO A 573 19.13 -19.90 61.17
CA PRO A 573 19.55 -21.15 60.57
C PRO A 573 18.38 -22.08 60.22
N SER A 574 18.66 -23.05 59.31
CA SER A 574 17.72 -24.13 58.99
C SER A 574 17.40 -24.98 60.19
N GLY A 575 16.12 -25.42 60.34
CA GLY A 575 15.68 -26.24 61.46
C GLY A 575 15.42 -25.48 62.77
N ALA A 576 15.53 -24.16 62.80
CA ALA A 576 15.21 -23.35 63.95
C ALA A 576 13.69 -23.29 64.20
N GLN A 577 13.23 -23.93 65.22
CA GLN A 577 11.85 -23.78 65.77
C GLN A 577 11.79 -22.92 67.02
N GLN A 578 12.84 -22.16 67.28
CA GLN A 578 12.97 -21.37 68.52
C GLN A 578 12.57 -19.92 68.27
N ARG A 579 12.14 -19.27 69.34
CA ARG A 579 11.84 -17.83 69.33
C ARG A 579 13.13 -17.04 69.15
N VAL A 580 13.07 -16.07 68.20
CA VAL A 580 14.16 -15.13 67.90
C VAL A 580 13.80 -13.75 68.47
N SER A 581 14.69 -13.15 69.24
CA SER A 581 14.53 -11.78 69.66
C SER A 581 15.71 -10.91 69.30
N LEU A 582 15.42 -9.68 68.79
CA LEU A 582 16.40 -8.64 68.55
C LEU A 582 16.06 -7.42 69.43
N THR A 583 16.93 -7.14 70.40
CA THR A 583 16.71 -6.11 71.40
C THR A 583 17.86 -5.12 71.46
N ILE A 584 17.55 -3.85 71.65
CA ILE A 584 18.50 -2.74 71.73
C ILE A 584 18.68 -2.33 73.16
N TYR A 585 19.95 -2.10 73.54
CA TYR A 585 20.36 -1.70 74.90
C TYR A 585 21.26 -0.46 74.85
N ASN A 586 21.25 0.34 75.90
CA ASN A 586 22.26 1.35 76.10
C ASN A 586 23.53 0.71 76.75
N LEU A 587 24.61 1.50 76.89
CA LEU A 587 25.86 1.00 77.47
C LEU A 587 25.76 0.59 78.98
N LEU A 588 24.69 0.99 79.64
CA LEU A 588 24.41 0.57 81.03
C LEU A 588 23.64 -0.76 81.08
N GLY A 589 23.36 -1.38 79.90
CA GLY A 589 22.62 -2.63 79.83
C GLY A 589 21.10 -2.48 80.00
N GLN A 590 20.57 -1.27 80.01
CA GLN A 590 19.12 -1.03 80.06
C GLN A 590 18.52 -1.25 78.72
N ARG A 591 17.39 -1.96 78.64
CA ARG A 591 16.65 -2.21 77.42
C ARG A 591 16.03 -0.90 76.87
N ILE A 592 16.24 -0.62 75.61
CA ILE A 592 15.75 0.57 74.92
C ILE A 592 14.56 0.23 74.03
N ALA A 593 14.71 -0.77 73.16
CA ALA A 593 13.65 -1.18 72.27
C ALA A 593 13.76 -2.67 71.91
N THR A 594 12.62 -3.32 71.71
CA THR A 594 12.58 -4.68 71.16
C THR A 594 12.04 -4.61 69.75
N LEU A 595 12.86 -4.95 68.72
CA LEU A 595 12.51 -4.86 67.35
C LEU A 595 11.74 -6.09 66.83
N VAL A 596 12.07 -7.27 67.39
CA VAL A 596 11.35 -8.51 67.12
C VAL A 596 11.49 -9.43 68.32
N ASP A 597 10.45 -10.19 68.62
CA ASP A 597 10.43 -11.23 69.63
C ASP A 597 9.36 -12.27 69.30
N GLN A 598 9.66 -13.11 68.36
CA GLN A 598 8.73 -14.14 67.85
C GLN A 598 9.49 -15.30 67.21
N GLN A 599 8.76 -16.34 66.81
CA GLN A 599 9.30 -17.38 65.92
C GLN A 599 9.45 -16.84 64.54
N LEU A 600 10.61 -17.02 63.93
CA LEU A 600 10.92 -16.60 62.54
C LEU A 600 11.30 -17.81 61.70
N GLU A 601 10.93 -17.75 60.40
CA GLU A 601 11.34 -18.75 59.42
C GLU A 601 12.86 -18.71 59.17
N PRO A 602 13.49 -19.83 58.85
CA PRO A 602 14.89 -19.86 58.45
C PRO A 602 15.16 -18.91 57.28
N GLY A 603 16.28 -18.18 57.35
CA GLY A 603 16.66 -17.25 56.29
C GLY A 603 17.26 -15.94 56.75
N THR A 604 17.42 -15.00 55.87
CA THR A 604 17.94 -13.65 56.14
C THR A 604 16.78 -12.70 56.45
N HIS A 605 16.85 -12.04 57.61
CA HIS A 605 15.87 -11.05 58.03
C HIS A 605 16.49 -9.65 58.12
N TYR A 606 15.68 -8.64 57.86
CA TYR A 606 16.05 -7.23 57.92
C TYR A 606 15.04 -6.49 58.79
N LEU A 607 15.52 -5.78 59.81
CA LEU A 607 14.70 -4.96 60.67
C LEU A 607 15.20 -3.53 60.70
N HIS A 608 14.28 -2.60 60.56
CA HIS A 608 14.57 -1.19 60.66
C HIS A 608 14.40 -0.69 62.11
N TRP A 609 15.39 0.03 62.62
CA TRP A 609 15.26 0.79 63.87
C TRP A 609 15.29 2.28 63.54
N ASP A 610 14.23 2.99 63.88
CA ASP A 610 14.04 4.43 63.68
C ASP A 610 14.71 5.32 64.72
N GLY A 611 15.47 4.72 65.63
CA GLY A 611 16.16 5.44 66.72
C GLY A 611 15.25 5.87 67.88
N ARG A 612 14.11 5.13 68.12
CA ARG A 612 13.17 5.37 69.21
C ARG A 612 13.20 4.23 70.22
N ASP A 613 12.80 4.56 71.43
CA ASP A 613 12.59 3.56 72.51
C ASP A 613 11.21 2.87 72.39
N ASP A 614 10.92 1.88 73.22
CA ASP A 614 9.63 1.16 73.28
C ASP A 614 8.43 2.10 73.56
N ARG A 615 8.65 3.35 73.98
CA ARG A 615 7.62 4.37 74.19
C ARG A 615 7.47 5.34 73.06
N GLY A 616 8.23 5.13 71.98
CA GLY A 616 8.22 5.97 70.78
C GLY A 616 9.01 7.29 70.92
N GLN A 617 9.80 7.47 72.01
CA GLN A 617 10.62 8.65 72.21
C GLN A 617 11.98 8.51 71.53
N ASN A 618 12.47 9.60 70.88
CA ASN A 618 13.81 9.60 70.33
C ASN A 618 14.86 9.38 71.35
N VAL A 619 15.75 8.41 71.15
CA VAL A 619 16.88 8.18 72.04
C VAL A 619 18.00 9.17 71.74
N VAL A 620 18.80 9.49 72.76
CA VAL A 620 19.92 10.44 72.65
C VAL A 620 21.04 9.90 71.74
N SER A 621 21.83 10.80 71.13
CA SER A 621 23.04 10.42 70.41
C SER A 621 24.00 9.67 71.32
N GLY A 622 24.62 8.63 70.81
CA GLY A 622 25.54 7.80 71.59
C GLY A 622 25.69 6.39 71.03
N ALA A 623 26.39 5.58 71.83
CA ALA A 623 26.60 4.19 71.46
C ALA A 623 25.49 3.30 72.07
N TYR A 624 24.99 2.37 71.29
CA TYR A 624 24.00 1.37 71.65
C TYR A 624 24.51 -0.01 71.28
N LEU A 625 24.02 -1.02 72.00
CA LEU A 625 24.24 -2.43 71.69
C LEU A 625 22.94 -3.03 71.18
N TYR A 626 23.01 -3.85 70.19
CA TYR A 626 21.86 -4.67 69.74
C TYR A 626 22.22 -6.15 69.87
N ARG A 627 21.28 -6.90 70.42
CA ARG A 627 21.45 -8.31 70.80
C ARG A 627 20.41 -9.15 70.10
N LEU A 628 20.90 -10.10 69.28
CA LEU A 628 20.12 -11.16 68.70
C LEU A 628 20.22 -12.39 69.64
N GLN A 629 19.10 -12.97 70.00
CA GLN A 629 19.03 -14.18 70.78
C GLN A 629 18.09 -15.21 70.19
N MET A 630 18.56 -16.46 70.13
CA MET A 630 17.79 -17.63 69.73
C MET A 630 18.14 -18.80 70.60
N GLY A 631 17.21 -19.17 71.52
CA GLY A 631 17.49 -20.14 72.58
C GLY A 631 18.62 -19.73 73.48
N GLN A 632 19.69 -20.51 73.50
CA GLN A 632 20.89 -20.19 74.34
C GLN A 632 21.95 -19.41 73.54
N GLU A 633 21.79 -19.28 72.23
CA GLU A 633 22.73 -18.57 71.36
C GLU A 633 22.45 -17.06 71.42
N ILE A 634 23.50 -16.26 71.69
CA ILE A 634 23.41 -14.82 71.80
C ILE A 634 24.52 -14.16 71.00
N LEU A 635 24.14 -13.28 70.07
CA LEU A 635 25.07 -12.45 69.33
C LEU A 635 24.82 -10.98 69.64
N THR A 636 25.91 -10.21 69.84
CA THR A 636 25.81 -8.79 70.20
C THR A 636 26.72 -7.94 69.34
N ARG A 637 26.21 -6.79 68.85
CA ARG A 637 27.00 -5.81 68.12
C ARG A 637 26.74 -4.39 68.61
N LYS A 638 27.67 -3.50 68.32
CA LYS A 638 27.63 -2.08 68.68
C LYS A 638 27.21 -1.23 67.44
N MET A 639 26.41 -0.21 67.71
CA MET A 639 26.04 0.83 66.77
C MET A 639 26.17 2.23 67.38
N ILE A 640 26.27 3.25 66.54
CA ILE A 640 26.43 4.65 66.96
C ILE A 640 25.34 5.49 66.31
N LYS A 641 24.50 6.14 67.15
CA LYS A 641 23.54 7.15 66.73
C LYS A 641 24.16 8.53 66.75
N MET A 642 24.07 9.27 65.69
CA MET A 642 24.44 10.69 65.66
C MET A 642 23.23 11.59 65.82
N GLN A 643 23.45 12.88 66.04
CA GLN A 643 22.39 13.90 66.14
C GLN A 643 21.69 14.09 64.78
#